data_f4997a1e1113fbb0c6f046e730bb70d3
#
_entry.id   f4997a1e1113fbb0c6f046e730bb70d3
#
_cell.length_a   1.000
_cell.length_b   1.000
_cell.length_c   1.000
_cell.angle_alpha   90.00
_cell.angle_beta   90.00
_cell.angle_gamma   90.00
#
_symmetry.space_group_name_H-M   'P 1'
#
loop_
_entity.id
_entity.type
_entity.pdbx_description
1 polymer ?
#
loop_
_entity_poly.entity_id
_entity_poly.type
_entity_poly.pdbx_seq_one_letter_code
_entity_poly.pdbx_strand_id
1 'polypeptide(L)'
;MAPAAGRRCVLECEPTEKKSTNRRFEMNLSTRFASPALLLAGALSLLLTVMVKTSPSAPPPALGDKAFRGFISAQCYSCHDTETKKGGLALDTLDAKFEDEATFDKWTRVFDRMRSGEMPPPAKPRPDAKQLTAHLDTLGKALYAQNLKEQTTQGRTILRRLNRVEYENSVHELLGIYTPIKEILPQDTPQHGFDTVADGLRLSQLHMEKYLEAADLALDAAIRLTAAPDPIKQRYLYKENGFVLEQLKSEHPQVLELADGVVLFTLNNNNRIAGKKGYLHIYEGGFYRLRISAYGYQTQQPVMLSLQSANRGRVNKSMLGFYDVPPDKPKEMEITVRLDEGDFIVPVPVGLEKPADGKNEIYTVGPKNYKGPGVVVQWIEVEGPILKSWPPPSVAKVSGNTPVKEIPKNKQLDVNGKSVLVSYQPARRAYELAPVDAKADVKPLIEKFATRAFRRPLETGEADSFVKLATDALDAGRNFEDALLVGLRGVLVAPQFLLFAEKPGKLDDYALATRLAYFLWSAPPDDELLLLAAAKKLAQPGMLRTQTERMLTSPKAQGFTRNFLGQWLDLRNIDATRPDGSLYPEYDEVLKLSMVAETEAFFNEVLQKNLSVSNFINSDFIMINRRLAEVYNIPNVAGQEIHKVALPADSVRGGVLTQAAVLKVTANGTISSPVLRGVWVLKRLFGITLPPPPPNVGAIEPDTRDATTVREQLAKHSTLKSCAGCHAKIDPPGFALENFDVIGGWRERYRSVKGGDPEPKKLLGQKIWQYKLGRAVDATGELPDGRKFADVREFKKLIMEQQDQVAEAIIGKLLTYGTGAGMQFADRWVVEDVLKKAKAQNLGLRTIVHEVVQSSAFGSK
;
A
#
# COMPACT_ATOMS: atom_id res chain seq x y z
N MET A 1 -9.03 54.59 0.52
CA MET A 1 -9.79 54.73 -0.75
C MET A 1 -10.15 53.34 -1.24
N ALA A 2 -11.36 52.95 -1.04
CA ALA A 2 -12.04 51.83 -1.68
C ALA A 2 -12.99 52.46 -2.77
N PRO A 3 -13.73 51.69 -3.54
CA PRO A 3 -13.70 50.31 -4.02
C PRO A 3 -14.03 50.21 -5.54
N ALA A 4 -13.96 49.00 -6.08
CA ALA A 4 -14.81 48.70 -7.26
C ALA A 4 -15.20 47.22 -7.27
N ALA A 5 -16.49 47.03 -7.37
CA ALA A 5 -17.23 45.79 -7.42
C ALA A 5 -17.21 45.14 -8.81
N GLY A 6 -17.35 43.81 -8.86
CA GLY A 6 -17.48 43.04 -10.11
C GLY A 6 -18.25 41.75 -9.92
N ARG A 7 -19.51 41.80 -10.04
CA ARG A 7 -20.60 40.90 -10.51
C ARG A 7 -20.34 39.36 -10.51
N ARG A 8 -21.16 38.67 -9.70
CA ARG A 8 -21.53 37.24 -9.83
C ARG A 8 -22.47 37.08 -11.03
N CYS A 9 -22.26 36.08 -11.87
CA CYS A 9 -23.29 35.48 -12.70
C CYS A 9 -23.69 34.14 -12.11
N VAL A 10 -24.93 34.08 -11.64
CA VAL A 10 -25.66 32.88 -11.32
C VAL A 10 -26.38 32.45 -12.59
N LEU A 11 -26.22 31.22 -13.03
CA LEU A 11 -27.04 30.58 -14.05
C LEU A 11 -27.72 29.38 -13.39
N GLU A 12 -28.99 29.58 -13.09
CA GLU A 12 -29.97 28.51 -12.79
C GLU A 12 -30.25 27.75 -14.09
N CYS A 13 -30.23 26.44 -14.05
CA CYS A 13 -30.83 25.58 -15.07
C CYS A 13 -31.81 24.63 -14.40
N GLU A 14 -33.07 24.81 -14.68
CA GLU A 14 -34.19 23.91 -14.36
C GLU A 14 -34.06 22.59 -15.16
N PRO A 15 -34.57 21.47 -14.62
CA PRO A 15 -34.59 20.19 -15.33
C PRO A 15 -35.87 20.00 -16.14
N THR A 16 -35.74 19.84 -17.44
CA THR A 16 -36.84 19.37 -18.30
C THR A 16 -36.91 17.85 -18.34
N GLU A 17 -38.02 17.31 -17.87
CA GLU A 17 -38.42 15.93 -18.08
C GLU A 17 -38.59 15.58 -19.57
N LYS A 18 -37.95 14.52 -20.04
CA LYS A 18 -38.34 13.84 -21.27
C LYS A 18 -38.55 12.34 -20.99
N LYS A 19 -39.83 11.98 -21.11
CA LYS A 19 -40.32 10.59 -21.22
C LYS A 19 -39.63 9.90 -22.41
N SER A 20 -39.02 8.75 -22.19
CA SER A 20 -38.65 7.83 -23.26
C SER A 20 -39.35 6.48 -23.06
N THR A 21 -40.06 6.13 -24.09
CA THR A 21 -40.88 4.92 -24.30
C THR A 21 -40.00 3.70 -24.40
N ASN A 22 -40.34 2.70 -23.62
CA ASN A 22 -39.88 1.30 -23.77
C ASN A 22 -40.26 0.69 -25.12
N ARG A 23 -39.26 0.18 -25.83
CA ARG A 23 -39.48 -0.89 -26.85
C ARG A 23 -38.67 -2.10 -26.47
N ARG A 24 -39.38 -3.14 -26.05
CA ARG A 24 -38.88 -4.55 -25.98
C ARG A 24 -38.62 -5.03 -27.39
N PHE A 25 -37.47 -5.65 -27.59
CA PHE A 25 -37.22 -6.56 -28.71
C PHE A 25 -37.13 -7.98 -28.16
N GLU A 26 -38.15 -8.75 -28.43
CA GLU A 26 -38.14 -10.21 -28.32
C GLU A 26 -37.56 -10.79 -29.61
N MET A 27 -36.55 -11.61 -29.49
CA MET A 27 -36.10 -12.45 -30.61
C MET A 27 -36.28 -13.90 -30.23
N ASN A 28 -37.33 -14.50 -30.83
CA ASN A 28 -37.53 -15.94 -30.92
C ASN A 28 -36.52 -16.54 -31.90
N LEU A 29 -35.81 -17.58 -31.49
CA LEU A 29 -35.22 -18.55 -32.42
C LEU A 29 -35.44 -19.97 -31.90
N SER A 30 -36.46 -20.60 -32.51
CA SER A 30 -36.64 -22.05 -32.49
C SER A 30 -35.98 -22.64 -33.73
N THR A 31 -35.04 -23.59 -33.55
CA THR A 31 -34.85 -24.65 -34.55
C THR A 31 -34.34 -25.93 -33.89
N ARG A 32 -35.12 -26.96 -34.08
CA ARG A 32 -34.85 -28.36 -33.77
C ARG A 32 -33.79 -28.90 -34.71
N PHE A 33 -32.91 -29.80 -34.24
CA PHE A 33 -32.45 -30.96 -35.03
C PHE A 33 -32.17 -32.16 -34.12
N ALA A 34 -32.50 -33.32 -34.66
CA ALA A 34 -32.61 -34.60 -34.03
C ALA A 34 -31.28 -35.36 -33.91
N SER A 35 -31.24 -36.30 -32.95
CA SER A 35 -30.21 -37.35 -32.83
C SER A 35 -30.27 -38.35 -34.01
N PRO A 36 -29.23 -39.18 -34.21
CA PRO A 36 -29.46 -40.61 -33.93
C PRO A 36 -28.33 -41.27 -33.11
N ALA A 37 -28.78 -42.27 -32.34
CA ALA A 37 -27.97 -43.25 -31.63
C ALA A 37 -27.38 -44.30 -32.58
N LEU A 38 -26.20 -44.84 -32.25
CA LEU A 38 -25.83 -46.22 -32.61
C LEU A 38 -24.87 -46.80 -31.56
N LEU A 39 -25.22 -48.00 -31.15
CA LEU A 39 -24.56 -48.94 -30.27
C LEU A 39 -23.19 -49.40 -30.77
N LEU A 40 -22.26 -49.71 -29.86
CA LEU A 40 -21.50 -50.96 -29.85
C LEU A 40 -20.87 -51.24 -28.48
N ALA A 41 -21.02 -52.52 -28.10
CA ALA A 41 -20.59 -53.08 -26.81
C ALA A 41 -19.15 -53.56 -26.80
N GLY A 42 -18.58 -53.65 -25.60
CA GLY A 42 -17.63 -54.69 -25.23
C GLY A 42 -16.19 -54.31 -24.96
N ALA A 43 -15.78 -54.25 -23.69
CA ALA A 43 -14.66 -55.04 -23.13
C ALA A 43 -14.50 -54.76 -21.65
N LEU A 44 -14.64 -55.85 -20.88
CA LEU A 44 -14.42 -55.96 -19.45
C LEU A 44 -12.93 -55.75 -19.11
N SER A 45 -12.59 -54.84 -18.21
CA SER A 45 -11.31 -54.82 -17.48
C SER A 45 -11.57 -54.42 -16.04
N LEU A 46 -11.42 -55.37 -15.14
CA LEU A 46 -11.50 -55.26 -13.71
C LEU A 46 -10.37 -54.31 -13.23
N LEU A 47 -10.71 -53.13 -12.76
CA LEU A 47 -9.84 -52.30 -11.91
C LEU A 47 -10.59 -52.06 -10.59
N LEU A 48 -10.06 -52.65 -9.53
CA LEU A 48 -10.49 -52.39 -8.14
C LEU A 48 -10.32 -50.91 -7.83
N THR A 49 -11.36 -50.13 -7.94
CA THR A 49 -11.43 -48.79 -7.37
C THR A 49 -11.91 -48.90 -5.93
N VAL A 50 -11.06 -48.69 -5.00
CA VAL A 50 -11.43 -48.44 -3.59
C VAL A 50 -12.31 -47.20 -3.57
N MET A 51 -13.60 -47.37 -3.60
CA MET A 51 -14.56 -46.32 -3.26
C MET A 51 -14.45 -46.03 -1.78
N VAL A 52 -13.77 -44.96 -1.44
CA VAL A 52 -14.02 -44.29 -0.18
C VAL A 52 -15.49 -43.84 -0.24
N LYS A 53 -16.36 -44.56 0.42
CA LYS A 53 -17.74 -44.14 0.68
C LYS A 53 -17.65 -42.88 1.55
N THR A 54 -17.66 -41.70 0.94
CA THR A 54 -18.11 -40.51 1.64
C THR A 54 -19.61 -40.72 1.90
N SER A 55 -19.93 -41.05 3.15
CA SER A 55 -21.31 -41.02 3.62
C SER A 55 -21.93 -39.68 3.23
N PRO A 56 -23.11 -39.61 2.61
CA PRO A 56 -23.76 -38.32 2.44
C PRO A 56 -23.96 -37.72 3.82
N SER A 57 -23.36 -36.58 4.06
CA SER A 57 -23.62 -35.81 5.28
C SER A 57 -25.14 -35.61 5.36
N ALA A 58 -25.70 -35.93 6.52
CA ALA A 58 -27.11 -35.64 6.78
C ALA A 58 -27.43 -34.21 6.36
N PRO A 59 -28.60 -33.92 5.78
CA PRO A 59 -28.98 -32.57 5.45
C PRO A 59 -28.84 -31.68 6.70
N PRO A 60 -28.35 -30.46 6.59
CA PRO A 60 -28.15 -29.58 7.75
C PRO A 60 -29.48 -29.49 8.51
N PRO A 61 -29.44 -29.53 9.86
CA PRO A 61 -30.65 -29.44 10.66
C PRO A 61 -31.39 -28.15 10.30
N ALA A 62 -32.65 -28.33 9.83
CA ALA A 62 -33.46 -27.18 9.47
C ALA A 62 -33.65 -26.29 10.70
N LEU A 63 -33.42 -24.99 10.57
CA LEU A 63 -33.73 -24.01 11.63
C LEU A 63 -35.25 -23.98 12.00
N GLY A 64 -36.02 -24.80 11.36
CA GLY A 64 -37.38 -25.20 11.72
C GLY A 64 -37.45 -26.20 12.87
N ASP A 65 -36.30 -26.66 13.39
CA ASP A 65 -36.27 -27.54 14.57
C ASP A 65 -36.95 -26.85 15.75
N LYS A 66 -37.93 -27.54 16.33
CA LYS A 66 -38.68 -27.08 17.49
C LYS A 66 -37.77 -26.70 18.66
N ALA A 67 -36.62 -27.40 18.82
CA ALA A 67 -35.64 -27.12 19.87
C ALA A 67 -34.95 -25.78 19.71
N PHE A 68 -34.49 -25.47 18.49
CA PHE A 68 -33.83 -24.18 18.19
C PHE A 68 -34.82 -23.01 18.34
N ARG A 69 -36.01 -23.14 17.73
CA ARG A 69 -37.05 -22.10 17.86
C ARG A 69 -37.52 -21.92 19.31
N GLY A 70 -37.65 -23.01 20.07
CA GLY A 70 -37.95 -22.97 21.49
C GLY A 70 -36.89 -22.22 22.32
N PHE A 71 -35.60 -22.45 22.01
CA PHE A 71 -34.48 -21.74 22.64
C PHE A 71 -34.52 -20.24 22.32
N ILE A 72 -34.68 -19.86 21.07
CA ILE A 72 -34.74 -18.44 20.64
C ILE A 72 -35.97 -17.76 21.27
N SER A 73 -37.12 -18.44 21.32
CA SER A 73 -38.34 -17.93 21.97
C SER A 73 -38.11 -17.65 23.48
N ALA A 74 -37.51 -18.59 24.18
CA ALA A 74 -37.29 -18.49 25.62
C ALA A 74 -36.24 -17.43 26.01
N GLN A 75 -35.19 -17.25 25.16
CA GLN A 75 -34.05 -16.42 25.50
C GLN A 75 -34.11 -15.01 24.85
N CYS A 76 -34.82 -14.83 23.75
CA CYS A 76 -34.68 -13.65 22.90
C CYS A 76 -36.01 -12.86 22.69
N TYR A 77 -37.19 -13.53 22.61
CA TYR A 77 -38.43 -12.86 22.22
C TYR A 77 -38.88 -11.79 23.19
N SER A 78 -38.59 -11.90 24.47
CA SER A 78 -38.97 -10.84 25.46
C SER A 78 -38.40 -9.44 25.10
N CYS A 79 -37.45 -9.35 24.20
CA CYS A 79 -36.85 -8.11 23.71
C CYS A 79 -36.89 -7.97 22.18
N HIS A 80 -36.96 -9.08 21.46
CA HIS A 80 -36.83 -9.14 19.99
C HIS A 80 -38.06 -9.83 19.34
N ASP A 81 -39.26 -9.50 19.78
CA ASP A 81 -40.51 -9.83 19.11
C ASP A 81 -41.02 -8.67 18.24
N THR A 82 -42.15 -8.88 17.55
CA THR A 82 -42.77 -7.89 16.68
C THR A 82 -43.29 -6.66 17.42
N GLU A 83 -43.53 -6.74 18.70
CA GLU A 83 -44.03 -5.62 19.51
C GLU A 83 -42.88 -4.77 20.04
N THR A 84 -41.90 -5.40 20.66
CA THR A 84 -40.78 -4.71 21.33
C THR A 84 -39.68 -4.26 20.36
N LYS A 85 -39.33 -5.05 19.38
CA LYS A 85 -38.34 -4.79 18.31
C LYS A 85 -37.06 -4.09 18.79
N LYS A 86 -36.50 -4.51 19.90
CA LYS A 86 -35.30 -3.87 20.47
C LYS A 86 -34.14 -3.91 19.49
N GLY A 87 -33.56 -2.77 19.18
CA GLY A 87 -32.53 -2.65 18.12
C GLY A 87 -33.07 -2.88 16.71
N GLY A 88 -34.39 -2.76 16.49
CA GLY A 88 -35.02 -2.96 15.18
C GLY A 88 -35.14 -4.42 14.74
N LEU A 89 -34.87 -5.40 15.64
CA LEU A 89 -34.87 -6.83 15.31
C LEU A 89 -36.07 -7.52 15.91
N ALA A 90 -36.87 -8.22 15.06
CA ALA A 90 -37.96 -9.11 15.44
C ALA A 90 -37.57 -10.55 15.01
N LEU A 91 -37.37 -11.44 15.99
CA LEU A 91 -36.92 -12.82 15.77
C LEU A 91 -38.08 -13.81 15.66
N ASP A 92 -39.25 -13.42 16.18
CA ASP A 92 -40.47 -14.22 16.13
C ASP A 92 -41.01 -14.40 14.70
N THR A 93 -40.78 -13.37 13.85
CA THR A 93 -41.17 -13.36 12.43
C THR A 93 -40.03 -13.56 11.47
N LEU A 94 -38.80 -13.60 11.95
CA LEU A 94 -37.61 -13.82 11.11
C LEU A 94 -37.58 -15.27 10.65
N ASP A 95 -37.74 -15.47 9.33
CA ASP A 95 -37.69 -16.81 8.74
C ASP A 95 -36.23 -17.33 8.62
N ALA A 96 -36.09 -18.53 8.06
CA ALA A 96 -34.77 -19.16 7.84
C ALA A 96 -34.40 -19.23 6.35
N LYS A 97 -34.92 -18.30 5.55
CA LYS A 97 -34.59 -18.21 4.12
C LYS A 97 -33.23 -17.53 3.95
N PHE A 98 -32.18 -18.30 4.09
CA PHE A 98 -30.81 -17.79 3.99
C PHE A 98 -30.38 -17.42 2.57
N GLU A 99 -31.14 -17.72 1.57
CA GLU A 99 -30.97 -17.23 0.20
C GLU A 99 -31.26 -15.72 0.10
N ASP A 100 -32.04 -15.16 1.04
CA ASP A 100 -32.19 -13.71 1.18
C ASP A 100 -31.04 -13.13 1.99
N GLU A 101 -30.23 -12.28 1.36
CA GLU A 101 -29.04 -11.65 1.97
C GLU A 101 -29.36 -10.91 3.27
N ALA A 102 -30.48 -10.18 3.30
CA ALA A 102 -30.88 -9.42 4.48
C ALA A 102 -31.26 -10.34 5.66
N THR A 103 -31.85 -11.48 5.39
CA THR A 103 -32.17 -12.53 6.39
C THR A 103 -30.89 -13.22 6.85
N PHE A 104 -30.00 -13.59 5.94
CA PHE A 104 -28.69 -14.17 6.24
C PHE A 104 -27.88 -13.26 7.15
N ASP A 105 -27.79 -11.98 6.85
CA ASP A 105 -27.08 -10.97 7.65
C ASP A 105 -27.65 -10.82 9.06
N LYS A 106 -28.98 -10.86 9.20
CA LYS A 106 -29.59 -10.78 10.54
C LYS A 106 -29.20 -12.00 11.37
N TRP A 107 -29.31 -13.22 10.83
CA TRP A 107 -28.92 -14.43 11.52
C TRP A 107 -27.40 -14.50 11.81
N THR A 108 -26.57 -14.00 10.91
CA THR A 108 -25.12 -13.84 11.17
C THR A 108 -24.86 -12.94 12.37
N ARG A 109 -25.54 -11.78 12.46
CA ARG A 109 -25.43 -10.90 13.65
C ARG A 109 -25.96 -11.55 14.91
N VAL A 110 -27.03 -12.33 14.84
CA VAL A 110 -27.54 -13.11 15.98
C VAL A 110 -26.47 -14.11 16.44
N PHE A 111 -25.91 -14.87 15.53
CA PHE A 111 -24.81 -15.80 15.82
C PHE A 111 -23.63 -15.10 16.49
N ASP A 112 -23.16 -14.00 15.94
CA ASP A 112 -21.99 -13.27 16.44
C ASP A 112 -22.21 -12.73 17.86
N ARG A 113 -23.39 -12.15 18.12
CA ARG A 113 -23.70 -11.59 19.45
C ARG A 113 -23.94 -12.66 20.50
N MET A 114 -24.47 -13.82 20.10
CA MET A 114 -24.55 -14.99 21.00
C MET A 114 -23.16 -15.57 21.29
N ARG A 115 -22.31 -15.73 20.27
CA ARG A 115 -20.94 -16.27 20.39
C ARG A 115 -20.04 -15.35 21.22
N SER A 116 -20.15 -14.05 21.04
CA SER A 116 -19.38 -13.07 21.83
C SER A 116 -19.88 -12.87 23.26
N GLY A 117 -21.02 -13.46 23.62
CA GLY A 117 -21.65 -13.27 24.90
C GLY A 117 -22.29 -11.87 25.10
N GLU A 118 -22.44 -11.08 24.04
CA GLU A 118 -23.16 -9.81 24.11
C GLU A 118 -24.67 -10.02 24.29
N MET A 119 -25.20 -11.13 23.78
CA MET A 119 -26.60 -11.52 23.93
C MET A 119 -26.76 -12.90 24.56
N PRO A 120 -27.72 -13.08 25.47
CA PRO A 120 -28.49 -12.05 26.18
C PRO A 120 -27.59 -11.03 26.91
N PRO A 121 -28.07 -9.78 27.14
CA PRO A 121 -27.25 -8.76 27.82
C PRO A 121 -26.77 -9.22 29.22
N PRO A 122 -25.63 -8.73 29.73
CA PRO A 122 -25.07 -9.17 31.02
C PRO A 122 -26.04 -9.08 32.23
N ALA A 123 -26.96 -8.15 32.17
CA ALA A 123 -27.99 -7.99 33.23
C ALA A 123 -29.14 -9.00 33.15
N LYS A 124 -29.15 -9.91 32.17
CA LYS A 124 -30.18 -10.95 32.02
C LYS A 124 -29.59 -12.34 32.33
N PRO A 125 -30.44 -13.29 32.80
CA PRO A 125 -30.00 -14.66 33.02
C PRO A 125 -29.34 -15.22 31.76
N ARG A 126 -28.20 -15.92 31.93
CA ARG A 126 -27.50 -16.61 30.86
C ARG A 126 -28.10 -17.98 30.61
N PRO A 127 -28.26 -18.38 29.34
CA PRO A 127 -28.62 -19.74 29.01
C PRO A 127 -27.53 -20.71 29.47
N ASP A 128 -27.92 -21.97 29.69
CA ASP A 128 -26.94 -23.06 29.96
C ASP A 128 -25.88 -23.12 28.84
N ALA A 129 -24.60 -23.22 29.24
CA ALA A 129 -23.48 -23.15 28.29
C ALA A 129 -23.51 -24.28 27.26
N LYS A 130 -23.95 -25.50 27.61
CA LYS A 130 -24.05 -26.63 26.68
C LYS A 130 -25.18 -26.40 25.68
N GLN A 131 -26.33 -25.89 26.14
CA GLN A 131 -27.44 -25.54 25.27
C GLN A 131 -27.06 -24.41 24.29
N LEU A 132 -26.39 -23.35 24.80
CA LEU A 132 -25.92 -22.26 23.96
C LEU A 132 -24.97 -22.76 22.89
N THR A 133 -23.98 -23.59 23.26
CA THR A 133 -23.01 -24.16 22.31
C THR A 133 -23.71 -25.03 21.25
N ALA A 134 -24.66 -25.89 21.66
CA ALA A 134 -25.39 -26.75 20.72
C ALA A 134 -26.22 -25.92 19.71
N HIS A 135 -26.86 -24.84 20.16
CA HIS A 135 -27.66 -23.97 19.27
C HIS A 135 -26.78 -23.08 18.38
N LEU A 136 -25.64 -22.61 18.89
CA LEU A 136 -24.63 -21.94 18.05
C LEU A 136 -24.08 -22.87 16.96
N ASP A 137 -23.77 -24.12 17.31
CA ASP A 137 -23.32 -25.12 16.34
C ASP A 137 -24.38 -25.39 15.25
N THR A 138 -25.66 -25.49 15.64
CA THR A 138 -26.77 -25.69 14.70
C THR A 138 -26.92 -24.51 13.73
N LEU A 139 -26.98 -23.28 14.26
CA LEU A 139 -27.09 -22.06 13.44
C LEU A 139 -25.83 -21.87 12.59
N GLY A 140 -24.65 -22.07 13.16
CA GLY A 140 -23.38 -21.93 12.45
C GLY A 140 -23.25 -22.88 11.28
N LYS A 141 -23.63 -24.16 11.43
CA LYS A 141 -23.64 -25.14 10.33
C LYS A 141 -24.60 -24.77 9.21
N ALA A 142 -25.77 -24.25 9.55
CA ALA A 142 -26.75 -23.83 8.56
C ALA A 142 -26.27 -22.59 7.75
N LEU A 143 -25.75 -21.57 8.43
CA LEU A 143 -25.17 -20.40 7.77
C LEU A 143 -23.93 -20.76 6.92
N TYR A 144 -23.08 -21.65 7.43
CA TYR A 144 -21.91 -22.15 6.71
C TYR A 144 -22.32 -22.85 5.41
N ALA A 145 -23.26 -23.78 5.48
CA ALA A 145 -23.70 -24.57 4.33
C ALA A 145 -24.27 -23.66 3.22
N GLN A 146 -25.10 -22.68 3.59
CA GLN A 146 -25.65 -21.72 2.63
C GLN A 146 -24.57 -20.86 2.00
N ASN A 147 -23.68 -20.25 2.81
CA ASN A 147 -22.65 -19.38 2.28
C ASN A 147 -21.62 -20.15 1.43
N LEU A 148 -21.27 -21.39 1.81
CA LEU A 148 -20.44 -22.25 0.98
C LEU A 148 -21.10 -22.61 -0.36
N LYS A 149 -22.42 -22.85 -0.37
CA LYS A 149 -23.19 -23.06 -1.59
C LYS A 149 -23.11 -21.85 -2.51
N GLU A 150 -23.25 -20.65 -1.97
CA GLU A 150 -23.13 -19.39 -2.73
C GLU A 150 -21.71 -19.22 -3.27
N GLN A 151 -20.68 -19.38 -2.45
CA GLN A 151 -19.29 -19.32 -2.89
C GLN A 151 -18.98 -20.29 -4.03
N THR A 152 -19.51 -21.51 -3.98
CA THR A 152 -19.25 -22.51 -5.01
C THR A 152 -20.03 -22.30 -6.31
N THR A 153 -21.20 -21.65 -6.27
CA THR A 153 -22.08 -21.44 -7.43
C THR A 153 -21.88 -20.07 -8.08
N GLN A 154 -21.68 -19.02 -7.29
CA GLN A 154 -21.57 -17.63 -7.77
C GLN A 154 -20.14 -17.10 -7.66
N GLY A 155 -19.29 -17.75 -6.86
CA GLY A 155 -17.97 -17.27 -6.48
C GLY A 155 -17.99 -16.33 -5.27
N ARG A 156 -16.82 -16.09 -4.70
CA ARG A 156 -16.64 -15.24 -3.51
C ARG A 156 -16.79 -13.74 -3.80
N THR A 157 -16.62 -13.34 -5.03
CA THR A 157 -16.64 -11.94 -5.45
C THR A 157 -16.98 -11.80 -6.93
N ILE A 158 -17.40 -10.62 -7.33
CA ILE A 158 -17.55 -10.22 -8.72
C ILE A 158 -16.19 -10.16 -9.44
N LEU A 159 -16.18 -9.80 -10.71
CA LEU A 159 -14.95 -9.61 -11.46
C LEU A 159 -14.07 -8.52 -10.80
N ARG A 160 -12.85 -8.93 -10.39
CA ARG A 160 -11.84 -8.03 -9.86
C ARG A 160 -10.99 -7.47 -10.98
N ARG A 161 -10.75 -6.17 -11.04
CA ARG A 161 -9.73 -5.59 -11.92
C ARG A 161 -8.37 -5.46 -11.22
N LEU A 162 -7.32 -5.28 -12.00
CA LEU A 162 -6.04 -4.81 -11.49
C LEU A 162 -6.23 -3.44 -10.82
N ASN A 163 -5.67 -3.25 -9.62
CA ASN A 163 -5.53 -1.91 -9.07
C ASN A 163 -4.38 -1.17 -9.77
N ARG A 164 -4.24 0.15 -9.53
CA ARG A 164 -3.26 0.97 -10.23
C ARG A 164 -1.80 0.52 -10.04
N VAL A 165 -1.46 -0.05 -8.88
CA VAL A 165 -0.11 -0.59 -8.60
C VAL A 165 0.12 -1.90 -9.36
N GLU A 166 -0.87 -2.78 -9.36
CA GLU A 166 -0.82 -4.05 -10.09
C GLU A 166 -0.79 -3.83 -11.60
N TYR A 167 -1.51 -2.82 -12.11
CA TYR A 167 -1.46 -2.44 -13.52
C TYR A 167 -0.06 -1.93 -13.89
N GLU A 168 0.50 -0.97 -13.14
CA GLU A 168 1.86 -0.46 -13.37
C GLU A 168 2.90 -1.58 -13.36
N ASN A 169 2.89 -2.44 -12.33
CA ASN A 169 3.82 -3.54 -12.22
C ASN A 169 3.66 -4.55 -13.38
N SER A 170 2.43 -4.82 -13.82
CA SER A 170 2.16 -5.71 -14.95
C SER A 170 2.71 -5.15 -16.26
N VAL A 171 2.51 -3.87 -16.52
CA VAL A 171 3.02 -3.19 -17.71
C VAL A 171 4.56 -3.13 -17.67
N HIS A 172 5.15 -2.83 -16.50
CA HIS A 172 6.60 -2.83 -16.33
C HIS A 172 7.24 -4.20 -16.64
N GLU A 173 6.64 -5.29 -16.14
CA GLU A 173 7.14 -6.65 -16.40
C GLU A 173 6.96 -7.05 -17.87
N LEU A 174 5.81 -6.73 -18.48
CA LEU A 174 5.53 -7.06 -19.89
C LEU A 174 6.47 -6.33 -20.86
N LEU A 175 6.67 -5.04 -20.64
CA LEU A 175 7.41 -4.17 -21.54
C LEU A 175 8.90 -4.04 -21.18
N GLY A 176 9.28 -4.34 -19.93
CA GLY A 176 10.67 -4.14 -19.44
C GLY A 176 11.05 -2.68 -19.25
N ILE A 177 10.09 -1.86 -18.82
CA ILE A 177 10.25 -0.43 -18.58
C ILE A 177 10.13 -0.12 -17.08
N TYR A 178 10.44 1.14 -16.71
CA TYR A 178 10.32 1.65 -15.34
C TYR A 178 9.64 3.02 -15.30
N THR A 179 8.96 3.41 -16.38
CA THR A 179 8.24 4.69 -16.47
C THR A 179 7.06 4.68 -15.51
N PRO A 180 6.94 5.66 -14.58
CA PRO A 180 5.83 5.69 -13.64
C PRO A 180 4.54 6.03 -14.38
N ILE A 181 3.55 5.15 -14.30
CA ILE A 181 2.24 5.30 -14.96
C ILE A 181 1.05 5.23 -13.99
N LYS A 182 1.26 4.75 -12.76
CA LYS A 182 0.16 4.63 -11.79
C LYS A 182 -0.45 5.98 -11.39
N GLU A 183 0.32 7.07 -11.46
CA GLU A 183 -0.16 8.40 -11.08
C GLU A 183 -1.11 9.01 -12.13
N ILE A 184 -1.13 8.46 -13.35
CA ILE A 184 -2.10 8.80 -14.41
C ILE A 184 -3.47 8.20 -14.08
N LEU A 185 -3.48 7.03 -13.44
CA LEU A 185 -4.69 6.28 -13.13
C LEU A 185 -5.42 6.88 -11.91
N PRO A 186 -6.76 6.90 -11.91
CA PRO A 186 -7.53 7.29 -10.75
C PRO A 186 -7.17 6.45 -9.53
N GLN A 187 -7.31 7.04 -8.35
CA GLN A 187 -7.06 6.32 -7.10
C GLN A 187 -8.12 5.24 -6.88
N ASP A 188 -7.67 4.06 -6.46
CA ASP A 188 -8.56 2.96 -6.08
C ASP A 188 -9.15 3.21 -4.69
N THR A 189 -10.43 2.85 -4.52
CA THR A 189 -11.13 2.98 -3.24
C THR A 189 -10.96 1.70 -2.43
N PRO A 190 -10.24 1.71 -1.29
CA PRO A 190 -10.07 0.52 -0.48
C PRO A 190 -11.42 0.05 0.10
N GLN A 191 -11.70 -1.26 0.00
CA GLN A 191 -12.78 -1.94 0.70
C GLN A 191 -12.20 -2.98 1.66
N HIS A 192 -12.84 -3.19 2.80
CA HIS A 192 -12.34 -4.08 3.86
C HIS A 192 -10.87 -3.81 4.26
N GLY A 193 -10.37 -2.61 3.96
CA GLY A 193 -9.01 -2.14 4.26
C GLY A 193 -7.98 -2.35 3.15
N PHE A 194 -8.38 -2.86 1.96
CA PHE A 194 -7.49 -3.15 0.85
C PHE A 194 -8.05 -2.68 -0.50
N ASP A 195 -7.17 -2.15 -1.34
CA ASP A 195 -7.46 -1.76 -2.72
C ASP A 195 -7.40 -2.95 -3.70
N THR A 196 -7.22 -4.17 -3.20
CA THR A 196 -7.32 -5.41 -3.97
C THR A 196 -8.73 -5.98 -3.97
N VAL A 197 -9.65 -5.45 -3.17
CA VAL A 197 -11.01 -5.98 -3.03
C VAL A 197 -11.89 -5.50 -4.19
N ALA A 198 -12.57 -6.45 -4.85
CA ALA A 198 -13.31 -6.23 -6.08
C ALA A 198 -14.40 -5.16 -5.97
N ASP A 199 -15.09 -5.07 -4.83
CA ASP A 199 -16.20 -4.14 -4.61
C ASP A 199 -15.78 -2.66 -4.73
N GLY A 200 -14.50 -2.35 -4.46
CA GLY A 200 -13.90 -1.02 -4.62
C GLY A 200 -13.35 -0.75 -6.02
N LEU A 201 -13.26 -1.79 -6.88
CA LEU A 201 -12.51 -1.72 -8.15
C LEU A 201 -13.43 -1.59 -9.37
N ARG A 202 -14.42 -0.69 -9.31
CA ARG A 202 -15.34 -0.45 -10.44
C ARG A 202 -14.64 0.28 -11.58
N LEU A 203 -15.01 -0.07 -12.82
CA LEU A 203 -14.57 0.63 -14.02
C LEU A 203 -15.53 1.79 -14.34
N SER A 204 -14.98 2.92 -14.76
CA SER A 204 -15.72 4.07 -15.29
C SER A 204 -15.12 4.49 -16.62
N GLN A 205 -15.80 5.38 -17.35
CA GLN A 205 -15.27 5.96 -18.57
C GLN A 205 -13.91 6.62 -18.33
N LEU A 206 -13.76 7.40 -17.24
CA LEU A 206 -12.48 8.03 -16.88
C LEU A 206 -11.36 6.99 -16.70
N HIS A 207 -11.64 5.84 -16.09
CA HIS A 207 -10.64 4.77 -15.98
C HIS A 207 -10.18 4.31 -17.36
N MET A 208 -11.10 4.10 -18.31
CA MET A 208 -10.74 3.64 -19.67
C MET A 208 -9.91 4.67 -20.43
N GLU A 209 -10.26 5.95 -20.34
CA GLU A 209 -9.48 7.05 -20.92
C GLU A 209 -8.05 7.06 -20.34
N LYS A 210 -7.92 6.92 -19.02
CA LYS A 210 -6.62 6.91 -18.32
C LYS A 210 -5.81 5.63 -18.56
N TYR A 211 -6.44 4.48 -18.75
CA TYR A 211 -5.75 3.27 -19.19
C TYR A 211 -5.18 3.40 -20.60
N LEU A 212 -5.91 4.05 -21.52
CA LEU A 212 -5.40 4.34 -22.87
C LEU A 212 -4.19 5.27 -22.80
N GLU A 213 -4.27 6.35 -22.03
CA GLU A 213 -3.14 7.29 -21.83
C GLU A 213 -1.92 6.60 -21.20
N ALA A 214 -2.14 5.76 -20.17
CA ALA A 214 -1.08 5.00 -19.53
C ALA A 214 -0.44 3.97 -20.46
N ALA A 215 -1.25 3.29 -21.28
CA ALA A 215 -0.77 2.34 -22.29
C ALA A 215 0.08 3.03 -23.35
N ASP A 216 -0.33 4.21 -23.84
CA ASP A 216 0.44 5.02 -24.81
C ASP A 216 1.79 5.40 -24.23
N LEU A 217 1.80 6.01 -23.03
CA LEU A 217 3.06 6.40 -22.37
C LEU A 217 3.99 5.21 -22.15
N ALA A 218 3.44 4.06 -21.77
CA ALA A 218 4.22 2.86 -21.53
C ALA A 218 4.82 2.26 -22.82
N LEU A 219 4.02 2.22 -23.90
CA LEU A 219 4.47 1.70 -25.20
C LEU A 219 5.51 2.63 -25.84
N ASP A 220 5.33 3.95 -25.76
CA ASP A 220 6.31 4.94 -26.21
C ASP A 220 7.64 4.81 -25.44
N ALA A 221 7.57 4.54 -24.14
CA ALA A 221 8.76 4.27 -23.34
C ALA A 221 9.44 2.93 -23.68
N ALA A 222 8.69 1.95 -24.18
CA ALA A 222 9.21 0.62 -24.53
C ALA A 222 9.92 0.59 -25.88
N ILE A 223 9.37 1.28 -26.88
CA ILE A 223 9.97 1.34 -28.24
C ILE A 223 10.85 2.59 -28.40
N ARG A 224 12.11 2.46 -28.05
CA ARG A 224 13.13 3.51 -28.19
C ARG A 224 14.00 3.20 -29.41
N LEU A 225 13.62 3.74 -30.58
CA LEU A 225 14.31 3.58 -31.85
C LEU A 225 15.12 4.84 -32.24
N THR A 226 15.34 5.75 -31.31
CA THR A 226 16.19 6.93 -31.45
C THR A 226 17.66 6.57 -31.38
N ALA A 227 18.56 7.50 -31.69
CA ALA A 227 19.98 7.35 -31.42
C ALA A 227 20.24 7.11 -29.92
N ALA A 228 21.27 6.35 -29.60
CA ALA A 228 21.69 6.18 -28.21
C ALA A 228 21.96 7.56 -27.58
N PRO A 229 21.43 7.82 -26.35
CA PRO A 229 21.77 9.05 -25.67
C PRO A 229 23.26 9.08 -25.30
N ASP A 230 23.87 10.25 -25.43
CA ASP A 230 25.26 10.44 -24.99
C ASP A 230 25.30 10.34 -23.45
N PRO A 231 26.12 9.44 -22.89
CA PRO A 231 26.21 9.29 -21.45
C PRO A 231 26.88 10.50 -20.82
N ILE A 232 26.25 11.04 -19.77
CA ILE A 232 26.89 12.02 -18.92
C ILE A 232 27.94 11.27 -18.09
N LYS A 233 29.17 11.75 -18.04
CA LYS A 233 30.19 11.34 -17.09
C LYS A 233 30.97 12.58 -16.68
N GLN A 234 30.47 13.25 -15.64
CA GLN A 234 31.00 14.54 -15.26
C GLN A 234 31.04 14.70 -13.76
N ARG A 235 32.18 15.22 -13.26
CA ARG A 235 32.36 15.69 -11.90
C ARG A 235 32.19 17.20 -11.85
N TYR A 236 31.28 17.64 -10.98
CA TYR A 236 31.00 19.04 -10.71
C TYR A 236 31.64 19.46 -9.41
N LEU A 237 32.65 20.31 -9.47
CA LEU A 237 33.24 20.91 -8.26
C LEU A 237 32.26 21.94 -7.69
N TYR A 238 31.92 21.79 -6.41
CA TYR A 238 30.86 22.61 -5.83
C TYR A 238 31.25 24.10 -5.72
N LYS A 239 32.53 24.43 -5.54
CA LYS A 239 33.05 25.78 -5.60
C LYS A 239 32.97 26.44 -6.99
N GLU A 240 32.76 25.68 -8.04
CA GLU A 240 32.57 26.17 -9.40
C GLU A 240 31.09 26.22 -9.81
N ASN A 241 30.19 25.87 -8.92
CA ASN A 241 28.76 25.87 -9.16
C ASN A 241 28.22 27.29 -9.37
N GLY A 242 27.66 27.58 -10.55
CA GLY A 242 27.17 28.90 -10.92
C GLY A 242 26.16 29.50 -9.94
N PHE A 243 25.26 28.68 -9.38
CA PHE A 243 24.28 29.13 -8.38
C PHE A 243 24.93 29.47 -7.04
N VAL A 244 25.93 28.69 -6.64
CA VAL A 244 26.70 28.97 -5.42
C VAL A 244 27.48 30.26 -5.59
N LEU A 245 28.10 30.46 -6.74
CA LEU A 245 28.83 31.70 -7.06
C LEU A 245 27.89 32.93 -7.07
N GLU A 246 26.65 32.79 -7.52
CA GLU A 246 25.63 33.84 -7.43
C GLU A 246 25.21 34.09 -5.97
N GLN A 247 25.05 33.07 -5.15
CA GLN A 247 24.72 33.19 -3.75
C GLN A 247 25.86 33.91 -2.98
N LEU A 248 27.12 33.59 -3.26
CA LEU A 248 28.29 34.23 -2.60
C LEU A 248 28.35 35.73 -2.89
N LYS A 249 27.77 36.19 -4.00
CA LYS A 249 27.68 37.60 -4.38
C LYS A 249 26.42 38.30 -3.85
N SER A 250 25.47 37.55 -3.29
CA SER A 250 24.26 38.14 -2.74
C SER A 250 24.52 38.95 -1.47
N GLU A 251 23.57 39.85 -1.18
CA GLU A 251 23.65 40.69 0.04
C GLU A 251 23.58 39.85 1.31
N HIS A 252 22.91 38.71 1.28
CA HIS A 252 22.76 37.78 2.40
C HIS A 252 23.13 36.36 1.98
N PRO A 253 24.44 36.04 1.82
CA PRO A 253 24.86 34.71 1.42
C PRO A 253 24.55 33.67 2.53
N GLN A 254 24.09 32.49 2.11
CA GLN A 254 23.75 31.38 3.01
C GLN A 254 24.72 30.20 2.86
N VAL A 255 25.82 30.44 2.15
CA VAL A 255 26.87 29.46 1.89
C VAL A 255 28.23 30.09 2.20
N LEU A 256 29.21 29.27 2.55
CA LEU A 256 30.58 29.69 2.80
C LEU A 256 31.52 28.93 1.88
N GLU A 257 32.34 29.62 1.11
CA GLU A 257 33.37 29.00 0.31
C GLU A 257 34.60 28.67 1.18
N LEU A 258 35.11 27.44 1.04
CA LEU A 258 36.33 26.93 1.59
C LEU A 258 37.31 26.57 0.48
N ALA A 259 38.57 26.32 0.82
CA ALA A 259 39.60 25.96 -0.16
C ALA A 259 39.24 24.72 -0.98
N ASP A 260 38.57 23.75 -0.39
CA ASP A 260 38.25 22.43 -0.98
C ASP A 260 36.75 22.19 -1.28
N GLY A 261 35.86 23.14 -0.91
CA GLY A 261 34.41 22.95 -1.14
C GLY A 261 33.57 24.14 -0.70
N VAL A 262 32.28 23.90 -0.54
CA VAL A 262 31.31 24.92 -0.11
C VAL A 262 30.47 24.38 1.03
N VAL A 263 30.38 25.17 2.11
CA VAL A 263 29.52 24.86 3.26
C VAL A 263 28.10 25.25 2.97
N LEU A 264 27.19 24.31 3.09
CA LEU A 264 25.75 24.49 3.05
C LEU A 264 25.23 24.53 4.49
N PHE A 265 24.58 25.62 4.89
CA PHE A 265 23.99 25.76 6.23
C PHE A 265 22.50 25.63 6.28
N THR A 266 21.82 25.75 5.14
CA THR A 266 20.36 25.74 5.06
C THR A 266 19.86 24.99 3.84
N LEU A 267 18.57 24.61 3.87
CA LEU A 267 17.85 24.16 2.70
C LEU A 267 17.68 25.35 1.74
N ASN A 268 18.35 25.30 0.59
CA ASN A 268 18.15 26.26 -0.49
C ASN A 268 18.04 25.54 -1.83
N ASN A 269 16.98 25.83 -2.61
CA ASN A 269 16.78 25.26 -3.94
C ASN A 269 17.87 25.68 -4.94
N ASN A 270 18.58 26.74 -4.66
CA ASN A 270 19.71 27.19 -5.46
C ASN A 270 20.98 26.36 -5.26
N ASN A 271 20.96 25.36 -4.37
CA ASN A 271 22.07 24.42 -4.20
C ASN A 271 22.08 23.31 -5.26
N ARG A 272 21.24 23.39 -6.30
CA ARG A 272 21.22 22.39 -7.39
C ARG A 272 22.57 22.31 -8.12
N ILE A 273 22.85 21.14 -8.69
CA ILE A 273 24.13 20.90 -9.38
C ILE A 273 24.20 21.72 -10.67
N ALA A 274 25.26 22.48 -10.79
CA ALA A 274 25.62 23.21 -12.01
C ALA A 274 27.14 23.31 -12.14
N GLY A 275 27.64 23.42 -13.36
CA GLY A 275 29.03 23.79 -13.64
C GLY A 275 29.16 25.29 -13.91
N LYS A 276 30.39 25.78 -14.21
CA LYS A 276 30.67 27.18 -14.59
C LYS A 276 29.85 27.66 -15.80
N LYS A 277 29.58 26.75 -16.75
CA LYS A 277 28.98 27.07 -18.07
C LYS A 277 27.53 26.62 -18.24
N GLY A 278 26.87 26.11 -17.19
CA GLY A 278 25.49 25.67 -17.32
C GLY A 278 25.09 24.64 -16.27
N TYR A 279 23.82 24.28 -16.32
CA TYR A 279 23.19 23.34 -15.36
C TYR A 279 23.45 21.90 -15.78
N LEU A 280 23.42 20.99 -14.81
CA LEU A 280 23.18 19.58 -15.09
C LEU A 280 21.77 19.44 -15.65
N HIS A 281 21.66 18.95 -16.87
CA HIS A 281 20.41 18.58 -17.49
C HIS A 281 20.34 17.06 -17.64
N ILE A 282 19.28 16.47 -17.13
CA ILE A 282 18.91 15.09 -17.40
C ILE A 282 18.02 15.12 -18.65
N TYR A 283 18.59 14.73 -19.79
CA TYR A 283 17.91 14.74 -21.08
C TYR A 283 17.18 13.45 -21.39
N GLU A 284 17.56 12.35 -20.75
CA GLU A 284 16.98 11.03 -20.95
C GLU A 284 16.65 10.40 -19.59
N GLY A 285 15.41 9.93 -19.43
CA GLY A 285 15.00 9.21 -18.25
C GLY A 285 15.72 7.85 -18.17
N GLY A 286 16.33 7.55 -17.01
CA GLY A 286 17.10 6.30 -16.87
C GLY A 286 17.74 6.17 -15.49
N PHE A 287 18.57 5.14 -15.34
CA PHE A 287 19.38 4.96 -14.13
C PHE A 287 20.69 5.74 -14.22
N TYR A 288 20.99 6.46 -13.16
CA TYR A 288 22.20 7.27 -13.02
C TYR A 288 22.94 6.89 -11.76
N ARG A 289 24.27 6.83 -11.83
CA ARG A 289 25.14 6.70 -10.68
C ARG A 289 25.57 8.08 -10.22
N LEU A 290 25.29 8.38 -8.97
CA LEU A 290 25.66 9.63 -8.30
C LEU A 290 26.72 9.31 -7.27
N ARG A 291 27.86 10.04 -7.31
CA ARG A 291 28.88 10.02 -6.26
C ARG A 291 29.03 11.41 -5.70
N ILE A 292 29.14 11.55 -4.39
CA ILE A 292 29.30 12.82 -3.70
C ILE A 292 30.39 12.71 -2.66
N SER A 293 31.22 13.74 -2.55
CA SER A 293 32.20 13.91 -1.47
C SER A 293 31.78 15.06 -0.58
N ALA A 294 31.58 14.75 0.71
CA ALA A 294 31.11 15.72 1.69
C ALA A 294 31.61 15.41 3.11
N TYR A 295 31.62 16.43 3.97
CA TYR A 295 31.93 16.30 5.39
C TYR A 295 31.20 17.37 6.24
N GLY A 296 31.12 17.12 7.54
CA GLY A 296 30.50 18.05 8.48
C GLY A 296 31.43 19.24 8.80
N TYR A 297 30.89 20.43 8.90
CA TYR A 297 31.57 21.67 9.23
C TYR A 297 31.12 22.19 10.59
N GLN A 298 32.05 22.62 11.45
CA GLN A 298 31.77 23.12 12.82
C GLN A 298 30.90 22.15 13.64
N THR A 299 31.18 20.85 13.56
CA THR A 299 30.47 19.82 14.31
C THR A 299 31.44 18.77 14.84
N GLN A 300 31.10 18.14 15.97
CA GLN A 300 31.84 17.01 16.53
C GLN A 300 31.12 15.68 16.27
N GLN A 301 29.88 15.72 15.78
CA GLN A 301 29.07 14.57 15.46
C GLN A 301 28.78 14.52 13.97
N PRO A 302 28.55 13.35 13.40
CA PRO A 302 28.12 13.24 12.02
C PRO A 302 26.86 14.08 11.77
N VAL A 303 26.85 14.86 10.70
CA VAL A 303 25.68 15.60 10.20
C VAL A 303 25.07 14.88 9.02
N MET A 304 23.81 15.17 8.72
CA MET A 304 23.09 14.47 7.68
C MET A 304 23.04 15.29 6.39
N LEU A 305 23.35 14.62 5.27
CA LEU A 305 23.20 15.14 3.92
C LEU A 305 22.21 14.27 3.17
N SER A 306 21.18 14.88 2.59
CA SER A 306 20.29 14.21 1.62
C SER A 306 20.57 14.66 0.20
N LEU A 307 20.34 13.75 -0.75
CA LEU A 307 20.25 14.06 -2.17
C LEU A 307 18.78 13.99 -2.58
N GLN A 308 18.30 15.02 -3.24
CA GLN A 308 16.91 15.13 -3.71
C GLN A 308 16.90 15.40 -5.21
N SER A 309 15.92 14.84 -5.93
CA SER A 309 15.60 15.28 -7.29
C SER A 309 14.40 16.21 -7.27
N ALA A 310 14.38 17.16 -8.19
CA ALA A 310 13.25 18.04 -8.43
C ALA A 310 13.17 18.33 -9.92
N ASN A 311 11.96 18.65 -10.40
CA ASN A 311 11.69 19.01 -11.77
C ASN A 311 10.83 20.28 -11.80
N ARG A 312 10.98 21.14 -12.81
CA ARG A 312 10.19 22.37 -12.94
C ARG A 312 8.68 22.11 -13.04
N GLY A 313 8.28 20.94 -13.58
CA GLY A 313 6.89 20.50 -13.69
C GLY A 313 6.34 19.75 -12.46
N ARG A 314 7.18 19.43 -11.47
CA ARG A 314 6.77 18.70 -10.26
C ARG A 314 6.84 19.62 -9.04
N VAL A 315 5.73 19.69 -8.33
CA VAL A 315 5.64 20.43 -7.06
C VAL A 315 6.43 19.74 -5.94
N ASN A 316 6.54 18.41 -6.00
CA ASN A 316 7.17 17.60 -4.97
C ASN A 316 8.58 17.17 -5.36
N LYS A 317 9.52 17.36 -4.42
CA LYS A 317 10.88 16.81 -4.50
C LYS A 317 10.86 15.32 -4.15
N SER A 318 11.68 14.53 -4.83
CA SER A 318 11.88 13.12 -4.51
C SER A 318 13.19 12.93 -3.76
N MET A 319 13.16 12.21 -2.64
CA MET A 319 14.36 11.82 -1.91
C MET A 319 15.08 10.72 -2.68
N LEU A 320 16.32 10.96 -3.10
CA LEU A 320 17.18 9.99 -3.78
C LEU A 320 17.99 9.16 -2.77
N GLY A 321 18.46 9.78 -1.68
CA GLY A 321 19.18 9.13 -0.61
C GLY A 321 19.58 10.12 0.48
N PHE A 322 19.98 9.60 1.62
CA PHE A 322 20.46 10.40 2.74
C PHE A 322 21.58 9.68 3.50
N TYR A 323 22.54 10.43 3.99
CA TYR A 323 23.82 9.91 4.47
C TYR A 323 24.30 10.67 5.69
N ASP A 324 24.95 9.95 6.60
CA ASP A 324 25.78 10.57 7.64
C ASP A 324 27.14 10.92 7.07
N VAL A 325 27.49 12.17 7.14
CA VAL A 325 28.84 12.68 6.80
C VAL A 325 29.61 12.98 8.08
N PRO A 326 30.85 12.47 8.23
CA PRO A 326 31.63 12.63 9.44
C PRO A 326 32.09 14.07 9.58
N PRO A 327 32.43 14.53 10.79
CA PRO A 327 33.06 15.83 11.00
C PRO A 327 34.47 15.89 10.37
N ASP A 328 34.81 17.01 9.77
CA ASP A 328 36.13 17.43 9.30
C ASP A 328 36.88 16.47 8.35
N LYS A 329 36.30 15.37 7.94
CA LYS A 329 36.91 14.39 7.00
C LYS A 329 35.97 14.07 5.85
N PRO A 330 36.41 14.27 4.61
CA PRO A 330 35.60 13.90 3.44
C PRO A 330 35.22 12.42 3.44
N LYS A 331 33.94 12.16 3.17
CA LYS A 331 33.42 10.82 2.90
C LYS A 331 32.82 10.81 1.51
N GLU A 332 33.22 9.83 0.72
CA GLU A 332 32.59 9.56 -0.57
C GLU A 332 31.41 8.63 -0.38
N MET A 333 30.29 8.95 -1.00
CA MET A 333 29.06 8.19 -0.99
C MET A 333 28.61 7.96 -2.43
N GLU A 334 28.06 6.79 -2.72
CA GLU A 334 27.58 6.42 -4.05
C GLU A 334 26.13 5.90 -3.97
N ILE A 335 25.31 6.27 -4.95
CA ILE A 335 23.98 5.72 -5.12
C ILE A 335 23.65 5.60 -6.61
N THR A 336 22.94 4.54 -6.99
CA THR A 336 22.33 4.40 -8.30
C THR A 336 20.84 4.67 -8.19
N VAL A 337 20.35 5.69 -8.88
CA VAL A 337 18.96 6.14 -8.82
C VAL A 337 18.38 6.31 -10.21
N ARG A 338 17.06 6.19 -10.33
CA ARG A 338 16.35 6.58 -11.52
C ARG A 338 16.09 8.08 -11.48
N LEU A 339 16.44 8.76 -12.58
CA LEU A 339 16.10 10.17 -12.83
C LEU A 339 15.20 10.23 -14.07
N ASP A 340 14.28 11.17 -14.06
CA ASP A 340 13.42 11.46 -15.20
C ASP A 340 13.99 12.63 -16.01
N GLU A 341 13.58 12.76 -17.26
CA GLU A 341 13.91 13.90 -18.10
C GLU A 341 13.53 15.22 -17.41
N GLY A 342 14.43 16.18 -17.43
CA GLY A 342 14.27 17.49 -16.78
C GLY A 342 14.51 17.51 -15.26
N ASP A 343 14.86 16.38 -14.65
CA ASP A 343 15.24 16.36 -13.24
C ASP A 343 16.57 17.10 -13.01
N PHE A 344 16.65 17.79 -11.89
CA PHE A 344 17.89 18.34 -11.33
C PHE A 344 18.11 17.82 -9.92
N ILE A 345 19.36 17.73 -9.51
CA ILE A 345 19.76 17.13 -8.25
C ILE A 345 20.16 18.25 -7.29
N VAL A 346 19.69 18.16 -6.05
CA VAL A 346 19.96 19.12 -4.99
C VAL A 346 20.50 18.38 -3.77
N PRO A 347 21.73 18.64 -3.32
CA PRO A 347 22.20 18.23 -2.01
C PRO A 347 21.59 19.16 -0.96
N VAL A 348 21.06 18.55 0.10
CA VAL A 348 20.33 19.27 1.15
C VAL A 348 20.85 18.80 2.51
N PRO A 349 21.45 19.69 3.31
CA PRO A 349 21.71 19.37 4.70
C PRO A 349 20.38 19.20 5.45
N VAL A 350 20.29 18.18 6.28
CA VAL A 350 19.08 17.82 7.04
C VAL A 350 19.41 17.82 8.52
N GLY A 351 18.48 18.29 9.34
CA GLY A 351 18.62 18.28 10.79
C GLY A 351 19.72 19.19 11.30
N LEU A 352 20.22 20.13 10.48
CA LEU A 352 21.13 21.16 10.95
C LEU A 352 20.38 22.11 11.87
N GLU A 353 21.01 22.35 12.99
CA GLU A 353 20.45 23.14 14.07
C GLU A 353 20.57 24.62 13.80
N LYS A 354 19.51 25.34 14.17
CA LYS A 354 19.61 26.79 14.31
C LYS A 354 20.17 27.13 15.71
N PRO A 355 21.10 28.08 15.82
CA PRO A 355 21.53 28.58 17.12
C PRO A 355 20.34 29.11 17.93
N ALA A 356 20.26 28.72 19.20
CA ALA A 356 19.09 28.90 20.06
C ALA A 356 18.76 30.36 20.45
N ASP A 357 19.64 31.30 20.16
CA ASP A 357 19.51 32.66 20.65
C ASP A 357 18.79 33.65 19.73
N GLY A 358 18.29 33.16 18.56
CA GLY A 358 17.57 33.98 17.58
C GLY A 358 18.36 35.16 17.01
N LYS A 359 19.53 35.47 17.61
CA LYS A 359 20.42 36.56 17.22
C LYS A 359 21.54 36.11 16.29
N ASN A 360 21.85 34.81 16.29
CA ASN A 360 22.86 34.18 15.45
C ASN A 360 22.25 33.40 14.25
N GLU A 361 21.17 33.87 13.71
CA GLU A 361 20.67 33.29 12.46
C GLU A 361 21.62 33.65 11.32
N ILE A 362 21.86 32.71 10.42
CA ILE A 362 22.79 32.88 9.29
C ILE A 362 22.46 34.12 8.44
N TYR A 363 21.19 34.46 8.32
CA TYR A 363 20.72 35.67 7.61
C TYR A 363 21.12 36.97 8.32
N THR A 364 21.33 36.94 9.63
CA THR A 364 21.67 38.11 10.43
C THR A 364 23.18 38.31 10.59
N VAL A 365 23.88 37.19 10.87
CA VAL A 365 25.32 37.26 11.16
C VAL A 365 26.20 36.97 9.94
N GLY A 366 25.65 36.46 8.89
CA GLY A 366 26.33 35.99 7.68
C GLY A 366 27.14 34.71 7.90
N PRO A 367 27.48 33.99 6.81
CA PRO A 367 28.06 32.65 6.89
C PRO A 367 29.46 32.61 7.54
N LYS A 368 30.25 33.68 7.46
CA LYS A 368 31.57 33.74 8.09
C LYS A 368 31.53 33.82 9.63
N ASN A 369 30.46 34.43 10.15
CA ASN A 369 30.28 34.63 11.60
C ASN A 369 29.34 33.61 12.21
N TYR A 370 28.67 32.81 11.38
CA TYR A 370 27.74 31.77 11.83
C TYR A 370 28.51 30.68 12.60
N LYS A 371 27.98 30.31 13.76
CA LYS A 371 28.57 29.30 14.64
C LYS A 371 27.86 27.98 14.66
N GLY A 372 26.79 27.82 13.86
CA GLY A 372 26.09 26.57 13.74
C GLY A 372 26.77 25.58 12.79
N PRO A 373 26.37 24.29 12.82
CA PRO A 373 26.92 23.27 11.95
C PRO A 373 26.54 23.51 10.50
N GLY A 374 27.33 22.95 9.59
CA GLY A 374 27.09 22.93 8.16
C GLY A 374 27.57 21.64 7.53
N VAL A 375 27.27 21.47 6.25
CA VAL A 375 27.79 20.38 5.42
C VAL A 375 28.65 20.97 4.31
N VAL A 376 29.92 20.58 4.26
CA VAL A 376 30.77 20.88 3.11
C VAL A 376 30.53 19.89 2.02
N VAL A 377 30.20 20.37 0.83
CA VAL A 377 30.17 19.59 -0.40
C VAL A 377 31.37 19.98 -1.25
N GLN A 378 32.23 19.01 -1.54
CA GLN A 378 33.42 19.22 -2.36
C GLN A 378 33.08 19.09 -3.86
N TRP A 379 32.46 17.96 -4.21
CA TRP A 379 32.07 17.66 -5.58
C TRP A 379 30.94 16.65 -5.62
N ILE A 380 30.21 16.65 -6.75
CA ILE A 380 29.24 15.62 -7.11
C ILE A 380 29.59 15.15 -8.53
N GLU A 381 29.66 13.84 -8.71
CA GLU A 381 29.88 13.19 -10.00
C GLU A 381 28.60 12.49 -10.43
N VAL A 382 28.24 12.68 -11.69
CA VAL A 382 27.05 12.09 -12.32
C VAL A 382 27.49 11.24 -13.49
N GLU A 383 27.09 9.97 -13.54
CA GLU A 383 27.34 9.04 -14.62
C GLU A 383 26.03 8.38 -15.06
N GLY A 384 25.68 8.51 -16.35
CA GLY A 384 24.48 7.88 -16.92
C GLY A 384 23.89 8.65 -18.11
N PRO A 385 22.79 8.19 -18.71
CA PRO A 385 22.04 7.00 -18.28
C PRO A 385 22.88 5.71 -18.39
N ILE A 386 22.73 4.81 -17.41
CA ILE A 386 23.41 3.51 -17.38
C ILE A 386 22.63 2.57 -18.30
N LEU A 387 23.16 2.32 -19.47
CA LEU A 387 22.55 1.49 -20.49
C LEU A 387 23.21 0.12 -20.54
N LYS A 388 22.42 -0.96 -20.54
CA LYS A 388 22.92 -2.33 -20.76
C LYS A 388 23.18 -2.61 -22.24
N SER A 389 22.34 -2.07 -23.11
CA SER A 389 22.42 -2.15 -24.57
C SER A 389 21.57 -1.04 -25.18
N TRP A 390 21.77 -0.76 -26.46
CA TRP A 390 20.92 0.14 -27.24
C TRP A 390 20.69 -0.44 -28.65
N PRO A 391 19.47 -0.42 -29.23
CA PRO A 391 18.22 -0.09 -28.51
C PRO A 391 17.99 -0.87 -27.22
N PRO A 392 17.19 -0.34 -26.27
CA PRO A 392 17.01 -0.97 -24.97
C PRO A 392 16.31 -2.32 -25.09
N PRO A 393 16.51 -3.26 -24.12
CA PRO A 393 15.91 -4.61 -24.17
C PRO A 393 14.37 -4.61 -24.25
N SER A 394 13.71 -3.50 -23.87
CA SER A 394 12.28 -3.33 -24.01
C SER A 394 11.81 -3.42 -25.46
N VAL A 395 12.62 -2.96 -26.43
CA VAL A 395 12.31 -3.09 -27.86
C VAL A 395 12.11 -4.55 -28.23
N ALA A 396 13.02 -5.45 -27.84
CA ALA A 396 12.90 -6.88 -28.12
C ALA A 396 11.71 -7.55 -27.40
N LYS A 397 11.30 -7.04 -26.22
CA LYS A 397 10.09 -7.52 -25.56
C LYS A 397 8.82 -7.23 -26.36
N VAL A 398 8.78 -6.10 -27.06
CA VAL A 398 7.66 -5.67 -27.88
C VAL A 398 7.71 -6.26 -29.28
N SER A 399 8.87 -6.17 -29.94
CA SER A 399 9.06 -6.59 -31.35
C SER A 399 9.52 -8.05 -31.51
N GLY A 400 9.71 -8.79 -30.40
CA GLY A 400 10.19 -10.17 -30.45
C GLY A 400 11.54 -10.31 -31.13
N ASN A 401 11.60 -11.14 -32.16
CA ASN A 401 12.80 -11.36 -32.95
C ASN A 401 12.84 -10.53 -34.26
N THR A 402 11.94 -9.56 -34.42
CA THR A 402 11.96 -8.67 -35.61
C THR A 402 13.31 -7.95 -35.68
N PRO A 403 14.02 -8.02 -36.80
CA PRO A 403 15.33 -7.37 -36.94
C PRO A 403 15.24 -5.87 -36.71
N VAL A 404 16.16 -5.32 -35.95
CA VAL A 404 16.34 -3.89 -35.76
C VAL A 404 17.48 -3.44 -36.69
N LYS A 405 17.20 -2.54 -37.62
CA LYS A 405 18.19 -2.01 -38.57
C LYS A 405 18.54 -0.56 -38.19
N GLU A 406 19.81 -0.24 -38.27
CA GLU A 406 20.29 1.15 -38.17
C GLU A 406 19.97 1.93 -39.44
N ILE A 407 19.37 3.10 -39.28
CA ILE A 407 19.10 4.04 -40.35
C ILE A 407 20.40 4.82 -40.62
N PRO A 408 20.88 4.87 -41.87
CA PRO A 408 22.09 5.62 -42.20
C PRO A 408 21.95 7.10 -41.73
N LYS A 409 23.02 7.63 -41.15
CA LYS A 409 23.04 8.99 -40.55
C LYS A 409 22.50 10.10 -41.47
N ASN A 410 22.73 9.99 -42.79
CA ASN A 410 22.23 10.93 -43.79
C ASN A 410 20.71 10.81 -44.08
N LYS A 411 20.07 9.76 -43.57
CA LYS A 411 18.61 9.50 -43.69
C LYS A 411 17.87 9.60 -42.39
N GLN A 412 18.56 9.87 -41.26
CA GLN A 412 17.93 10.02 -39.96
C GLN A 412 17.09 11.31 -39.93
N LEU A 413 15.83 11.17 -39.51
CA LEU A 413 14.86 12.26 -39.40
C LEU A 413 14.68 12.68 -37.95
N ASP A 414 14.43 13.96 -37.73
CA ASP A 414 14.03 14.48 -36.42
C ASP A 414 12.64 13.95 -36.06
N VAL A 415 12.47 13.39 -34.86
CA VAL A 415 11.23 12.72 -34.45
C VAL A 415 10.03 13.66 -34.37
N ASN A 416 10.23 14.97 -34.26
CA ASN A 416 9.16 15.93 -34.05
C ASN A 416 9.03 17.07 -35.07
N GLY A 417 9.77 17.13 -36.18
CA GLY A 417 9.58 18.09 -37.27
C GLY A 417 9.49 19.58 -36.90
N LYS A 418 9.72 19.94 -35.64
CA LYS A 418 9.65 21.31 -35.12
C LYS A 418 11.01 21.72 -34.56
N SER A 419 11.62 22.69 -35.15
CA SER A 419 12.75 23.43 -34.63
C SER A 419 12.37 24.08 -33.29
N VAL A 420 12.81 23.50 -32.18
CA VAL A 420 12.73 24.16 -30.85
C VAL A 420 14.05 24.89 -30.63
N LEU A 421 13.98 26.20 -30.49
CA LEU A 421 15.10 27.10 -30.17
C LEU A 421 15.60 26.88 -28.72
N VAL A 422 16.14 25.74 -28.43
CA VAL A 422 16.99 25.49 -27.25
C VAL A 422 18.06 24.51 -27.73
N SER A 423 19.29 24.64 -27.28
CA SER A 423 20.47 23.86 -27.66
C SER A 423 20.40 22.33 -27.39
N TYR A 424 19.24 21.77 -27.58
CA TYR A 424 18.91 20.35 -27.49
C TYR A 424 18.76 19.80 -28.89
N GLN A 425 19.60 18.84 -29.26
CA GLN A 425 19.38 18.12 -30.53
C GLN A 425 18.15 17.23 -30.33
N PRO A 426 17.10 17.37 -31.16
CA PRO A 426 15.93 16.51 -31.08
C PRO A 426 16.41 15.06 -31.27
N ALA A 427 15.81 14.13 -30.49
CA ALA A 427 16.12 12.72 -30.62
C ALA A 427 15.88 12.27 -32.06
N ARG A 428 16.93 11.91 -32.78
CA ARG A 428 16.81 11.48 -34.18
C ARG A 428 16.45 10.00 -34.20
N ARG A 429 15.49 9.64 -35.05
CA ARG A 429 15.20 8.24 -35.33
C ARG A 429 16.42 7.60 -36.00
N ALA A 430 17.05 6.68 -35.33
CA ALA A 430 18.30 6.04 -35.76
C ALA A 430 18.12 4.55 -36.09
N TYR A 431 17.01 3.97 -35.70
CA TYR A 431 16.69 2.56 -35.89
C TYR A 431 15.28 2.39 -36.43
N GLU A 432 15.02 1.28 -37.11
CA GLU A 432 13.72 0.84 -37.57
C GLU A 432 13.56 -0.67 -37.35
N LEU A 433 12.33 -1.12 -37.13
CA LEU A 433 11.99 -2.52 -37.18
C LEU A 433 11.86 -2.94 -38.66
N ALA A 434 12.52 -4.03 -39.05
CA ALA A 434 12.54 -4.53 -40.42
C ALA A 434 11.87 -5.91 -40.50
N PRO A 435 10.53 -5.99 -40.47
CA PRO A 435 9.81 -7.24 -40.65
C PRO A 435 10.09 -7.84 -42.03
N VAL A 436 9.98 -9.15 -42.15
CA VAL A 436 10.06 -9.85 -43.46
C VAL A 436 8.77 -9.63 -44.24
N ASP A 437 7.64 -9.82 -43.56
CA ASP A 437 6.29 -9.50 -44.06
C ASP A 437 5.52 -8.82 -42.91
N ALA A 438 5.31 -7.53 -43.03
CA ALA A 438 4.70 -6.73 -41.99
C ALA A 438 3.32 -7.26 -41.54
N LYS A 439 2.49 -7.75 -42.47
CA LYS A 439 1.16 -8.29 -42.14
C LYS A 439 1.23 -9.69 -41.52
N ALA A 440 2.14 -10.53 -42.01
CA ALA A 440 2.32 -11.87 -41.45
C ALA A 440 3.01 -11.84 -40.08
N ASP A 441 3.96 -10.93 -39.88
CA ASP A 441 4.76 -10.84 -38.66
C ASP A 441 4.01 -10.23 -37.47
N VAL A 442 2.98 -9.38 -37.71
CA VAL A 442 2.16 -8.75 -36.67
C VAL A 442 1.43 -9.78 -35.80
N LYS A 443 0.83 -10.82 -36.39
CA LYS A 443 -0.02 -11.78 -35.66
C LYS A 443 0.76 -12.52 -34.57
N PRO A 444 1.89 -13.20 -34.84
CA PRO A 444 2.62 -13.93 -33.80
C PRO A 444 3.18 -13.03 -32.70
N LEU A 445 3.50 -11.75 -33.00
CA LEU A 445 3.95 -10.79 -31.99
C LEU A 445 2.81 -10.43 -31.04
N ILE A 446 1.62 -10.12 -31.55
CA ILE A 446 0.45 -9.78 -30.74
C ILE A 446 -0.03 -10.98 -29.93
N GLU A 447 -0.09 -12.18 -30.53
CA GLU A 447 -0.47 -13.40 -29.82
C GLU A 447 0.46 -13.75 -28.66
N LYS A 448 1.79 -13.65 -28.90
CA LYS A 448 2.79 -13.85 -27.85
C LYS A 448 2.64 -12.82 -26.71
N PHE A 449 2.47 -11.56 -27.06
CA PHE A 449 2.27 -10.49 -26.08
C PHE A 449 0.99 -10.69 -25.28
N ALA A 450 -0.14 -10.96 -25.97
CA ALA A 450 -1.45 -11.19 -25.35
C ALA A 450 -1.44 -12.43 -24.44
N THR A 451 -0.77 -13.52 -24.81
CA THR A 451 -0.60 -14.70 -23.96
C THR A 451 0.03 -14.35 -22.62
N ARG A 452 1.09 -13.52 -22.62
CA ARG A 452 1.72 -13.05 -21.40
C ARG A 452 0.85 -12.05 -20.63
N ALA A 453 0.22 -11.12 -21.33
CA ALA A 453 -0.65 -10.12 -20.74
C ALA A 453 -1.88 -10.76 -20.06
N PHE A 454 -2.50 -11.77 -20.69
CA PHE A 454 -3.66 -12.48 -20.15
C PHE A 454 -3.29 -13.58 -19.14
N ARG A 455 -1.99 -13.82 -18.94
CA ARG A 455 -1.44 -14.74 -17.91
C ARG A 455 -1.88 -16.21 -18.09
N ARG A 456 -2.31 -16.59 -19.31
CA ARG A 456 -2.75 -17.93 -19.71
C ARG A 456 -2.64 -18.09 -21.22
N PRO A 457 -2.70 -19.31 -21.76
CA PRO A 457 -2.86 -19.54 -23.19
C PRO A 457 -4.10 -18.83 -23.73
N LEU A 458 -4.01 -18.34 -24.96
CA LEU A 458 -5.14 -17.72 -25.65
C LEU A 458 -6.16 -18.78 -26.07
N GLU A 459 -7.42 -18.42 -26.04
CA GLU A 459 -8.48 -19.17 -26.71
C GLU A 459 -8.41 -18.94 -28.23
N THR A 460 -8.98 -19.87 -29.02
CA THR A 460 -8.96 -19.74 -30.48
C THR A 460 -9.65 -18.44 -30.92
N GLY A 461 -8.92 -17.59 -31.66
CA GLY A 461 -9.42 -16.29 -32.15
C GLY A 461 -9.44 -15.16 -31.13
N GLU A 462 -9.00 -15.38 -29.91
CA GLU A 462 -9.05 -14.35 -28.84
C GLU A 462 -8.19 -13.11 -29.15
N ALA A 463 -7.11 -13.26 -29.91
CA ALA A 463 -6.24 -12.15 -30.32
C ALA A 463 -6.67 -11.50 -31.65
N ASP A 464 -7.61 -12.06 -32.40
CA ASP A 464 -7.91 -11.63 -33.77
C ASP A 464 -8.35 -10.15 -33.87
N SER A 465 -9.08 -9.65 -32.88
CA SER A 465 -9.47 -8.23 -32.84
C SER A 465 -8.25 -7.28 -32.72
N PHE A 466 -7.25 -7.66 -31.93
CA PHE A 466 -6.03 -6.84 -31.76
C PHE A 466 -5.12 -6.93 -32.98
N VAL A 467 -5.03 -8.12 -33.59
CA VAL A 467 -4.33 -8.34 -34.86
C VAL A 467 -5.00 -7.50 -35.96
N LYS A 468 -6.34 -7.49 -36.02
CA LYS A 468 -7.07 -6.67 -36.97
C LYS A 468 -6.79 -5.17 -36.80
N LEU A 469 -6.75 -4.64 -35.58
CA LEU A 469 -6.38 -3.26 -35.34
C LEU A 469 -5.01 -2.89 -35.94
N ALA A 470 -4.03 -3.78 -35.80
CA ALA A 470 -2.71 -3.57 -36.32
C ALA A 470 -2.67 -3.71 -37.85
N THR A 471 -3.35 -4.71 -38.44
CA THR A 471 -3.42 -4.88 -39.90
C THR A 471 -4.18 -3.76 -40.59
N ASP A 472 -5.29 -3.26 -39.99
CA ASP A 472 -6.01 -2.08 -40.50
C ASP A 472 -5.12 -0.83 -40.49
N ALA A 473 -4.24 -0.68 -39.47
CA ALA A 473 -3.29 0.42 -39.43
C ALA A 473 -2.21 0.32 -40.52
N LEU A 474 -1.72 -0.90 -40.84
CA LEU A 474 -0.82 -1.13 -41.98
C LEU A 474 -1.52 -0.81 -43.30
N ASP A 475 -2.77 -1.22 -43.45
CA ASP A 475 -3.57 -0.95 -44.67
C ASP A 475 -3.85 0.55 -44.85
N ALA A 476 -3.93 1.30 -43.75
CA ALA A 476 -4.01 2.74 -43.73
C ALA A 476 -2.66 3.45 -43.99
N GLY A 477 -1.57 2.70 -44.30
CA GLY A 477 -0.26 3.23 -44.65
C GLY A 477 0.61 3.62 -43.48
N ARG A 478 0.29 3.18 -42.23
CA ARG A 478 1.18 3.36 -41.05
C ARG A 478 2.40 2.43 -41.19
N ASN A 479 3.52 2.87 -40.63
CA ASN A 479 4.71 2.01 -40.53
C ASN A 479 4.46 0.81 -39.59
N PHE A 480 5.36 -0.17 -39.64
CA PHE A 480 5.20 -1.42 -38.88
C PHE A 480 5.14 -1.19 -37.35
N GLU A 481 6.01 -0.33 -36.84
CA GLU A 481 6.06 -0.02 -35.39
C GLU A 481 4.75 0.59 -34.91
N ASP A 482 4.25 1.63 -35.59
CA ASP A 482 3.01 2.30 -35.23
C ASP A 482 1.82 1.34 -35.31
N ALA A 483 1.77 0.47 -36.33
CA ALA A 483 0.75 -0.53 -36.49
C ALA A 483 0.77 -1.58 -35.37
N LEU A 484 1.97 -2.08 -35.03
CA LEU A 484 2.16 -3.01 -33.92
C LEU A 484 1.69 -2.37 -32.57
N LEU A 485 2.08 -1.12 -32.31
CA LEU A 485 1.67 -0.40 -31.09
C LEU A 485 0.16 -0.23 -30.99
N VAL A 486 -0.56 -0.03 -32.08
CA VAL A 486 -2.04 0.04 -32.09
C VAL A 486 -2.65 -1.28 -31.59
N GLY A 487 -2.13 -2.42 -32.06
CA GLY A 487 -2.58 -3.74 -31.59
C GLY A 487 -2.25 -3.99 -30.11
N LEU A 488 -1.04 -3.67 -29.70
CA LEU A 488 -0.57 -3.86 -28.31
C LEU A 488 -1.31 -2.95 -27.33
N ARG A 489 -1.65 -1.70 -27.72
CA ARG A 489 -2.51 -0.81 -26.95
C ARG A 489 -3.86 -1.47 -26.68
N GLY A 490 -4.46 -2.10 -27.71
CA GLY A 490 -5.71 -2.86 -27.58
C GLY A 490 -5.59 -3.94 -26.50
N VAL A 491 -4.49 -4.70 -26.48
CA VAL A 491 -4.23 -5.73 -25.47
C VAL A 491 -4.11 -5.13 -24.05
N LEU A 492 -3.40 -4.00 -23.88
CA LEU A 492 -3.17 -3.37 -22.55
C LEU A 492 -4.43 -2.73 -21.95
N VAL A 493 -5.49 -2.54 -22.70
CA VAL A 493 -6.79 -2.05 -22.23
C VAL A 493 -7.89 -3.10 -22.32
N ALA A 494 -7.57 -4.32 -22.75
CA ALA A 494 -8.52 -5.40 -22.91
C ALA A 494 -9.05 -5.88 -21.53
N PRO A 495 -10.33 -6.29 -21.46
CA PRO A 495 -10.87 -6.90 -20.24
C PRO A 495 -10.05 -8.09 -19.75
N GLN A 496 -9.51 -8.92 -20.62
CA GLN A 496 -8.68 -10.08 -20.31
C GLN A 496 -7.37 -9.69 -19.61
N PHE A 497 -6.84 -8.50 -19.90
CA PHE A 497 -5.67 -7.96 -19.19
C PHE A 497 -6.07 -7.29 -17.88
N LEU A 498 -7.11 -6.43 -17.93
CA LEU A 498 -7.51 -5.61 -16.80
C LEU A 498 -8.21 -6.40 -15.68
N LEU A 499 -8.89 -7.50 -16.01
CA LEU A 499 -9.73 -8.25 -15.08
C LEU A 499 -9.17 -9.65 -14.78
N PHE A 500 -9.47 -10.13 -13.58
CA PHE A 500 -9.26 -11.53 -13.20
C PHE A 500 -10.54 -12.33 -13.52
N ALA A 501 -10.58 -12.91 -14.71
CA ALA A 501 -11.74 -13.68 -15.20
C ALA A 501 -11.70 -15.12 -14.69
N GLU A 502 -11.81 -15.30 -13.37
CA GLU A 502 -11.85 -16.62 -12.73
C GLU A 502 -13.29 -17.20 -12.74
N LYS A 503 -13.41 -18.51 -12.94
CA LYS A 503 -14.68 -19.23 -12.83
C LYS A 503 -15.01 -19.56 -11.38
N PRO A 504 -16.29 -19.54 -10.95
CA PRO A 504 -16.67 -20.00 -9.62
C PRO A 504 -16.16 -21.41 -9.30
N GLY A 505 -15.85 -21.65 -8.03
CA GLY A 505 -15.31 -22.93 -7.56
C GLY A 505 -13.79 -22.98 -7.52
N LYS A 506 -13.21 -24.18 -7.65
CA LYS A 506 -11.75 -24.38 -7.57
C LYS A 506 -11.04 -23.71 -8.74
N LEU A 507 -10.00 -22.95 -8.45
CA LEU A 507 -9.14 -22.32 -9.45
C LEU A 507 -8.36 -23.35 -10.25
N ASP A 508 -8.21 -23.10 -11.55
CA ASP A 508 -7.22 -23.80 -12.35
C ASP A 508 -5.80 -23.32 -12.02
N ASP A 509 -4.81 -24.01 -12.54
CA ASP A 509 -3.40 -23.73 -12.23
C ASP A 509 -2.94 -22.33 -12.72
N TYR A 510 -3.49 -21.79 -13.80
CA TYR A 510 -3.16 -20.43 -14.29
C TYR A 510 -3.78 -19.34 -13.42
N ALA A 511 -5.03 -19.54 -13.01
CA ALA A 511 -5.70 -18.64 -12.07
C ALA A 511 -4.99 -18.66 -10.71
N LEU A 512 -4.58 -19.86 -10.25
CA LEU A 512 -3.82 -20.02 -9.01
C LEU A 512 -2.43 -19.37 -9.11
N ALA A 513 -1.70 -19.52 -10.22
CA ALA A 513 -0.41 -18.86 -10.47
C ALA A 513 -0.57 -17.33 -10.45
N THR A 514 -1.63 -16.84 -11.09
CA THR A 514 -1.97 -15.42 -11.13
C THR A 514 -2.25 -14.90 -9.72
N ARG A 515 -3.12 -15.56 -8.96
CA ARG A 515 -3.47 -15.17 -7.58
C ARG A 515 -2.23 -15.16 -6.67
N LEU A 516 -1.41 -16.20 -6.73
CA LEU A 516 -0.18 -16.29 -5.94
C LEU A 516 0.81 -15.16 -6.27
N ALA A 517 0.98 -14.85 -7.56
CA ALA A 517 1.90 -13.82 -8.02
C ALA A 517 1.44 -12.42 -7.58
N TYR A 518 0.18 -12.07 -7.75
CA TYR A 518 -0.33 -10.78 -7.30
C TYR A 518 -0.41 -10.68 -5.77
N PHE A 519 -0.64 -11.79 -5.06
CA PHE A 519 -0.59 -11.81 -3.60
C PHE A 519 0.81 -11.48 -3.07
N LEU A 520 1.87 -12.13 -3.58
CA LEU A 520 3.23 -12.03 -3.03
C LEU A 520 4.11 -10.98 -3.72
N TRP A 521 3.82 -10.60 -4.97
CA TRP A 521 4.64 -9.68 -5.74
C TRP A 521 3.90 -8.44 -6.21
N SER A 522 2.55 -8.44 -6.15
CA SER A 522 1.70 -7.42 -6.78
C SER A 522 2.03 -7.24 -8.27
N ALA A 523 2.42 -8.32 -8.94
CA ALA A 523 2.90 -8.37 -10.31
C ALA A 523 2.46 -9.69 -10.96
N PRO A 524 2.49 -9.81 -12.31
CA PRO A 524 2.09 -11.03 -12.99
C PRO A 524 3.02 -12.21 -12.68
N PRO A 525 2.54 -13.47 -12.88
CA PRO A 525 3.36 -14.67 -12.72
C PRO A 525 4.57 -14.67 -13.66
N ASP A 526 5.68 -15.17 -13.15
CA ASP A 526 6.89 -15.40 -13.93
C ASP A 526 6.78 -16.68 -14.79
N ASP A 527 7.79 -16.92 -15.62
CA ASP A 527 7.81 -18.06 -16.54
C ASP A 527 7.77 -19.39 -15.80
N GLU A 528 8.40 -19.49 -14.60
CA GLU A 528 8.39 -20.73 -13.81
C GLU A 528 6.98 -21.08 -13.32
N LEU A 529 6.24 -20.10 -12.80
CA LEU A 529 4.85 -20.31 -12.40
C LEU A 529 3.96 -20.70 -13.59
N LEU A 530 4.12 -20.03 -14.73
CA LEU A 530 3.34 -20.33 -15.94
C LEU A 530 3.67 -21.72 -16.49
N LEU A 531 4.92 -22.16 -16.47
CA LEU A 531 5.32 -23.52 -16.88
C LEU A 531 4.73 -24.61 -15.96
N LEU A 532 4.73 -24.35 -14.63
CA LEU A 532 4.09 -25.26 -13.67
C LEU A 532 2.56 -25.32 -13.86
N ALA A 533 1.94 -24.18 -14.17
CA ALA A 533 0.53 -24.12 -14.48
C ALA A 533 0.20 -24.91 -15.78
N ALA A 534 0.98 -24.74 -16.83
CA ALA A 534 0.86 -25.48 -18.08
C ALA A 534 0.97 -27.00 -17.86
N ALA A 535 1.88 -27.42 -16.99
CA ALA A 535 2.08 -28.81 -16.62
C ALA A 535 1.02 -29.36 -15.63
N LYS A 536 0.06 -28.53 -15.16
CA LYS A 536 -0.95 -28.88 -14.14
C LYS A 536 -0.33 -29.40 -12.84
N LYS A 537 0.78 -28.82 -12.42
CA LYS A 537 1.56 -29.23 -11.24
C LYS A 537 1.46 -28.24 -10.07
N LEU A 538 1.05 -27.00 -10.32
CA LEU A 538 1.09 -25.94 -9.32
C LEU A 538 0.14 -26.21 -8.15
N ALA A 539 -1.06 -26.73 -8.42
CA ALA A 539 -2.05 -27.03 -7.39
C ALA A 539 -1.69 -28.21 -6.47
N GLN A 540 -0.59 -28.92 -6.72
CA GLN A 540 -0.10 -29.96 -5.80
C GLN A 540 0.42 -29.31 -4.51
N PRO A 541 0.04 -29.78 -3.30
CA PRO A 541 0.36 -29.10 -2.05
C PRO A 541 1.86 -28.86 -1.84
N GLY A 542 2.71 -29.84 -2.15
CA GLY A 542 4.16 -29.69 -2.04
C GLY A 542 4.74 -28.65 -3.00
N MET A 543 4.23 -28.61 -4.24
CA MET A 543 4.69 -27.67 -5.26
C MET A 543 4.25 -26.24 -4.92
N LEU A 544 3.00 -26.05 -4.52
CA LEU A 544 2.49 -24.74 -4.12
C LEU A 544 3.28 -24.15 -2.95
N ARG A 545 3.62 -24.99 -1.96
CA ARG A 545 4.48 -24.60 -0.82
C ARG A 545 5.89 -24.19 -1.30
N THR A 546 6.50 -24.97 -2.18
CA THR A 546 7.83 -24.68 -2.74
C THR A 546 7.84 -23.35 -3.50
N GLN A 547 6.83 -23.09 -4.33
CA GLN A 547 6.72 -21.84 -5.07
C GLN A 547 6.47 -20.64 -4.15
N THR A 548 5.63 -20.78 -3.15
CA THR A 548 5.41 -19.76 -2.12
C THR A 548 6.72 -19.39 -1.43
N GLU A 549 7.50 -20.39 -1.05
CA GLU A 549 8.82 -20.19 -0.42
C GLU A 549 9.81 -19.46 -1.33
N ARG A 550 9.93 -19.90 -2.58
CA ARG A 550 10.75 -19.22 -3.59
C ARG A 550 10.35 -17.75 -3.75
N MET A 551 9.06 -17.49 -3.81
CA MET A 551 8.53 -16.15 -4.01
C MET A 551 8.75 -15.24 -2.80
N LEU A 552 8.62 -15.74 -1.59
CA LEU A 552 8.89 -15.00 -0.36
C LEU A 552 10.37 -14.63 -0.18
N THR A 553 11.29 -15.41 -0.77
CA THR A 553 12.73 -15.13 -0.74
C THR A 553 13.20 -14.24 -1.90
N SER A 554 12.36 -14.02 -2.90
CA SER A 554 12.65 -13.14 -4.04
C SER A 554 12.68 -11.66 -3.62
N PRO A 555 13.54 -10.81 -4.22
CA PRO A 555 13.47 -9.35 -4.05
C PRO A 555 12.10 -8.76 -4.40
N LYS A 556 11.31 -9.38 -5.29
CA LYS A 556 9.94 -8.97 -5.64
C LYS A 556 8.98 -9.07 -4.44
N ALA A 557 9.29 -9.86 -3.40
CA ALA A 557 8.49 -9.96 -2.17
C ALA A 557 8.40 -8.63 -1.40
N GLN A 558 9.25 -7.65 -1.69
CA GLN A 558 9.06 -6.28 -1.19
C GLN A 558 7.72 -5.68 -1.63
N GLY A 559 7.16 -6.14 -2.77
CA GLY A 559 5.80 -5.79 -3.20
C GLY A 559 4.76 -6.19 -2.16
N PHE A 560 4.85 -7.42 -1.61
CA PHE A 560 3.99 -7.89 -0.52
C PHE A 560 4.13 -7.00 0.72
N THR A 561 5.35 -6.79 1.20
CA THR A 561 5.59 -5.96 2.37
C THR A 561 4.99 -4.55 2.19
N ARG A 562 5.30 -3.86 1.10
CA ARG A 562 4.82 -2.48 0.87
C ARG A 562 3.31 -2.41 0.68
N ASN A 563 2.74 -3.31 -0.12
CA ASN A 563 1.32 -3.21 -0.47
C ASN A 563 0.40 -3.78 0.61
N PHE A 564 0.69 -4.98 1.14
CA PHE A 564 -0.11 -5.57 2.22
C PHE A 564 0.05 -4.76 3.51
N LEU A 565 1.28 -4.60 4.01
CA LEU A 565 1.56 -3.93 5.28
C LEU A 565 1.13 -2.47 5.24
N GLY A 566 1.46 -1.76 4.15
CA GLY A 566 1.12 -0.35 3.95
C GLY A 566 -0.39 -0.08 4.06
N GLN A 567 -1.23 -1.04 3.66
CA GLN A 567 -2.68 -0.95 3.78
C GLN A 567 -3.19 -1.51 5.11
N TRP A 568 -2.66 -2.67 5.55
CA TRP A 568 -3.06 -3.27 6.82
C TRP A 568 -2.86 -2.30 7.99
N LEU A 569 -1.69 -1.67 8.09
CA LEU A 569 -1.34 -0.75 9.18
C LEU A 569 -1.60 0.73 8.86
N ASP A 570 -2.20 1.03 7.71
CA ASP A 570 -2.57 2.38 7.27
C ASP A 570 -1.38 3.31 6.94
N LEU A 571 -0.20 2.73 6.67
CA LEU A 571 1.04 3.50 6.44
C LEU A 571 1.00 4.36 5.17
N ARG A 572 0.14 4.03 4.19
CA ARG A 572 -0.08 4.85 3.00
C ARG A 572 -0.59 6.25 3.31
N ASN A 573 -1.19 6.43 4.48
CA ASN A 573 -1.69 7.71 4.98
C ASN A 573 -0.65 8.50 5.80
N ILE A 574 0.64 8.14 5.72
CA ILE A 574 1.71 8.81 6.45
C ILE A 574 1.78 10.32 6.13
N ASP A 575 1.38 10.74 4.95
CA ASP A 575 1.33 12.13 4.50
C ASP A 575 -0.03 12.81 4.67
N ALA A 576 -1.05 12.11 5.20
CA ALA A 576 -2.40 12.69 5.40
C ALA A 576 -2.41 13.87 6.38
N THR A 577 -1.48 13.90 7.32
CA THR A 577 -1.26 15.01 8.24
C THR A 577 0.21 15.39 8.28
N ARG A 578 0.51 16.66 8.57
CA ARG A 578 1.87 17.13 8.81
C ARG A 578 2.02 17.55 10.26
N PRO A 579 3.01 17.05 11.01
CA PRO A 579 3.30 17.52 12.35
C PRO A 579 3.60 19.02 12.38
N ASP A 580 3.04 19.71 13.36
CA ASP A 580 3.22 21.15 13.55
C ASP A 580 4.70 21.46 13.84
N GLY A 581 5.30 22.36 13.05
CA GLY A 581 6.73 22.64 13.15
C GLY A 581 7.14 23.37 14.44
N SER A 582 6.20 24.02 15.16
CA SER A 582 6.45 24.63 16.46
C SER A 582 6.44 23.61 17.60
N LEU A 583 5.60 22.57 17.46
CA LEU A 583 5.48 21.49 18.45
C LEU A 583 6.46 20.34 18.17
N TYR A 584 6.77 20.07 16.90
CA TYR A 584 7.60 18.95 16.46
C TYR A 584 8.65 19.41 15.44
N PRO A 585 9.55 20.33 15.85
CA PRO A 585 10.58 20.91 14.96
C PRO A 585 11.57 19.85 14.44
N GLU A 586 11.67 18.71 15.11
CA GLU A 586 12.48 17.57 14.72
C GLU A 586 11.88 16.72 13.58
N TYR A 587 10.63 16.98 13.17
CA TYR A 587 10.02 16.23 12.09
C TYR A 587 10.51 16.72 10.73
N ASP A 588 11.10 15.83 9.97
CA ASP A 588 11.57 16.06 8.60
C ASP A 588 11.28 14.87 7.68
N GLU A 589 11.62 15.00 6.42
CA GLU A 589 11.39 13.97 5.41
C GLU A 589 12.17 12.68 5.68
N VAL A 590 13.40 12.80 6.23
CA VAL A 590 14.22 11.62 6.57
C VAL A 590 13.59 10.83 7.71
N LEU A 591 13.09 11.53 8.73
CA LEU A 591 12.39 10.90 9.85
C LEU A 591 11.13 10.18 9.34
N LYS A 592 10.35 10.83 8.47
CA LYS A 592 9.15 10.21 7.86
C LYS A 592 9.48 8.92 7.13
N LEU A 593 10.50 8.94 6.27
CA LEU A 593 10.93 7.75 5.53
C LEU A 593 11.46 6.66 6.47
N SER A 594 12.19 7.05 7.52
CA SER A 594 12.70 6.12 8.53
C SER A 594 11.56 5.44 9.32
N MET A 595 10.49 6.18 9.65
CA MET A 595 9.29 5.63 10.31
C MET A 595 8.64 4.50 9.51
N VAL A 596 8.47 4.69 8.19
CA VAL A 596 7.91 3.67 7.31
C VAL A 596 8.86 2.49 7.19
N ALA A 597 10.16 2.78 6.98
CA ALA A 597 11.20 1.76 6.85
C ALA A 597 11.37 0.91 8.12
N GLU A 598 11.18 1.47 9.32
CA GLU A 598 11.11 0.74 10.60
C GLU A 598 10.07 -0.37 10.53
N THR A 599 8.85 -0.01 10.15
CA THR A 599 7.71 -0.94 10.15
C THR A 599 7.86 -2.01 9.06
N GLU A 600 8.34 -1.62 7.86
CA GLU A 600 8.62 -2.56 6.77
C GLU A 600 9.74 -3.55 7.16
N ALA A 601 10.83 -3.07 7.76
CA ALA A 601 11.93 -3.91 8.20
C ALA A 601 11.53 -4.85 9.34
N PHE A 602 10.71 -4.36 10.28
CA PHE A 602 10.17 -5.17 11.37
C PHE A 602 9.28 -6.32 10.84
N PHE A 603 8.37 -6.01 9.92
CA PHE A 603 7.54 -7.03 9.29
C PHE A 603 8.38 -8.08 8.54
N ASN A 604 9.38 -7.62 7.79
CA ASN A 604 10.29 -8.51 7.06
C ASN A 604 11.10 -9.40 8.00
N GLU A 605 11.59 -8.89 9.14
CA GLU A 605 12.29 -9.70 10.14
C GLU A 605 11.37 -10.79 10.71
N VAL A 606 10.12 -10.43 11.08
CA VAL A 606 9.11 -11.38 11.57
C VAL A 606 8.79 -12.44 10.51
N LEU A 607 8.62 -12.04 9.25
CA LEU A 607 8.31 -12.93 8.14
C LEU A 607 9.49 -13.84 7.79
N GLN A 608 10.68 -13.29 7.60
CA GLN A 608 11.86 -14.05 7.15
C GLN A 608 12.37 -15.03 8.20
N LYS A 609 12.29 -14.67 9.46
CA LYS A 609 12.69 -15.53 10.59
C LYS A 609 11.55 -16.41 11.12
N ASN A 610 10.38 -16.34 10.49
CA ASN A 610 9.15 -17.04 10.94
C ASN A 610 8.85 -16.80 12.42
N LEU A 611 9.03 -15.58 12.90
CA LEU A 611 8.73 -15.23 14.28
C LEU A 611 7.21 -15.24 14.52
N SER A 612 6.83 -15.46 15.78
CA SER A 612 5.42 -15.43 16.20
C SER A 612 4.79 -14.07 15.90
N VAL A 613 3.54 -14.08 15.45
CA VAL A 613 2.74 -12.86 15.26
C VAL A 613 2.48 -12.10 16.57
N SER A 614 2.71 -12.72 17.74
CA SER A 614 2.71 -12.03 19.03
C SER A 614 3.74 -10.88 19.09
N ASN A 615 4.81 -10.93 18.27
CA ASN A 615 5.75 -9.83 18.11
C ASN A 615 5.09 -8.54 17.61
N PHE A 616 3.95 -8.58 16.94
CA PHE A 616 3.20 -7.38 16.58
C PHE A 616 2.58 -6.67 17.79
N ILE A 617 2.33 -7.39 18.87
CA ILE A 617 1.88 -6.84 20.16
C ILE A 617 3.08 -6.34 20.96
N ASN A 618 4.06 -7.21 21.16
CA ASN A 618 5.27 -6.91 21.92
C ASN A 618 6.45 -7.74 21.41
N SER A 619 7.60 -7.10 21.21
CA SER A 619 8.84 -7.73 20.79
C SER A 619 10.00 -7.29 21.68
N ASP A 620 11.04 -8.10 21.76
CA ASP A 620 12.30 -7.82 22.45
C ASP A 620 13.31 -7.07 21.56
N PHE A 621 12.87 -6.58 20.39
CA PHE A 621 13.67 -5.84 19.44
C PHE A 621 12.84 -4.78 18.70
N ILE A 622 13.56 -3.83 18.11
CA ILE A 622 13.06 -2.85 17.14
C ILE A 622 13.99 -2.77 15.93
N MET A 623 13.52 -2.17 14.86
CA MET A 623 14.27 -1.98 13.60
C MET A 623 14.44 -0.50 13.36
N ILE A 624 15.58 0.09 13.71
CA ILE A 624 15.78 1.54 13.68
C ILE A 624 17.13 1.95 13.08
N ASN A 625 17.19 3.18 12.64
CA ASN A 625 18.42 3.89 12.30
C ASN A 625 18.71 4.99 13.34
N ARG A 626 19.81 5.72 13.15
CA ARG A 626 20.19 6.84 14.03
C ARG A 626 19.07 7.88 14.15
N ARG A 627 18.37 8.20 13.05
CA ARG A 627 17.33 9.24 13.05
C ARG A 627 16.13 8.88 13.94
N LEU A 628 15.69 7.62 13.91
CA LEU A 628 14.66 7.13 14.82
C LEU A 628 15.16 7.01 16.26
N ALA A 629 16.41 6.56 16.44
CA ALA A 629 17.01 6.43 17.76
C ALA A 629 17.07 7.76 18.51
N GLU A 630 17.31 8.88 17.82
CA GLU A 630 17.23 10.24 18.36
C GLU A 630 15.83 10.57 18.91
N VAL A 631 14.78 10.25 18.15
CA VAL A 631 13.39 10.45 18.58
C VAL A 631 12.98 9.51 19.71
N TYR A 632 13.52 8.29 19.70
CA TYR A 632 13.20 7.26 20.68
C TYR A 632 14.04 7.36 21.98
N ASN A 633 15.03 8.26 22.00
CA ASN A 633 16.03 8.39 23.06
C ASN A 633 16.79 7.07 23.33
N ILE A 634 17.17 6.34 22.26
CA ILE A 634 17.94 5.11 22.31
C ILE A 634 19.39 5.45 21.97
N PRO A 635 20.33 5.28 22.90
CA PRO A 635 21.73 5.63 22.67
C PRO A 635 22.46 4.61 21.78
N ASN A 636 23.61 5.02 21.25
CA ASN A 636 24.58 4.15 20.56
C ASN A 636 24.08 3.49 19.25
N VAL A 637 23.09 4.09 18.59
CA VAL A 637 22.64 3.68 17.26
C VAL A 637 23.28 4.60 16.23
N ALA A 638 24.08 4.04 15.33
CA ALA A 638 24.81 4.79 14.31
C ALA A 638 24.30 4.45 12.90
N GLY A 639 24.51 5.39 11.96
CA GLY A 639 24.13 5.19 10.55
C GLY A 639 22.67 5.42 10.23
N GLN A 640 22.41 5.54 8.93
CA GLN A 640 21.05 5.80 8.41
C GLN A 640 20.35 4.55 7.86
N GLU A 641 21.03 3.42 7.83
CA GLU A 641 20.43 2.13 7.48
C GLU A 641 19.64 1.58 8.67
N ILE A 642 18.48 0.99 8.36
CA ILE A 642 17.66 0.34 9.39
C ILE A 642 18.32 -0.98 9.81
N HIS A 643 18.52 -1.16 11.08
CA HIS A 643 19.07 -2.41 11.65
C HIS A 643 18.37 -2.79 12.96
N LYS A 644 18.53 -4.06 13.34
CA LYS A 644 17.91 -4.64 14.51
C LYS A 644 18.61 -4.17 15.79
N VAL A 645 17.83 -3.66 16.73
CA VAL A 645 18.30 -3.23 18.06
C VAL A 645 17.52 -3.98 19.13
N ALA A 646 18.22 -4.63 20.05
CA ALA A 646 17.59 -5.32 21.17
C ALA A 646 17.02 -4.32 22.19
N LEU A 647 15.89 -4.67 22.78
CA LEU A 647 15.22 -3.88 23.80
C LEU A 647 15.41 -4.49 25.19
N PRO A 648 15.55 -3.68 26.26
CA PRO A 648 15.43 -4.14 27.61
C PRO A 648 14.06 -4.77 27.92
N ALA A 649 14.00 -5.68 28.87
CA ALA A 649 12.76 -6.39 29.24
C ALA A 649 11.63 -5.47 29.74
N ASP A 650 11.99 -4.32 30.30
CA ASP A 650 11.06 -3.32 30.82
C ASP A 650 10.78 -2.17 29.81
N SER A 651 11.22 -2.33 28.57
CA SER A 651 11.06 -1.31 27.55
C SER A 651 9.58 -0.94 27.31
N VAL A 652 9.30 0.35 27.22
CA VAL A 652 7.97 0.83 26.75
C VAL A 652 7.75 0.51 25.28
N ARG A 653 8.82 0.27 24.51
CA ARG A 653 8.78 -0.06 23.09
C ARG A 653 8.69 -1.55 22.87
N GLY A 654 8.51 -1.93 21.61
CA GLY A 654 8.32 -3.30 21.16
C GLY A 654 6.92 -3.50 20.55
N GLY A 655 6.86 -4.18 19.41
CA GLY A 655 5.66 -4.35 18.63
C GLY A 655 5.24 -3.11 17.83
N VAL A 656 4.27 -3.29 16.94
CA VAL A 656 3.84 -2.22 16.01
C VAL A 656 3.11 -1.06 16.70
N LEU A 657 2.52 -1.31 17.87
CA LEU A 657 1.81 -0.30 18.65
C LEU A 657 2.68 0.91 19.02
N THR A 658 3.98 0.72 19.12
CA THR A 658 4.94 1.73 19.60
C THR A 658 5.86 2.25 18.50
N GLN A 659 5.60 1.86 17.24
CA GLN A 659 6.35 2.33 16.09
C GLN A 659 5.87 3.72 15.64
N ALA A 660 6.80 4.57 15.27
CA ALA A 660 6.53 5.96 14.95
C ALA A 660 5.55 6.15 13.79
N ALA A 661 5.60 5.31 12.75
CA ALA A 661 4.67 5.39 11.63
C ALA A 661 3.21 5.17 12.07
N VAL A 662 2.96 4.16 12.92
CA VAL A 662 1.63 3.84 13.46
C VAL A 662 1.12 4.98 14.36
N LEU A 663 1.97 5.51 15.21
CA LEU A 663 1.63 6.61 16.12
C LEU A 663 1.33 7.91 15.36
N LYS A 664 2.01 8.14 14.23
CA LYS A 664 1.81 9.30 13.38
C LYS A 664 0.50 9.21 12.56
N VAL A 665 0.21 8.09 11.91
CA VAL A 665 -1.02 7.95 11.11
C VAL A 665 -2.29 7.97 11.97
N THR A 666 -2.15 7.81 13.28
CA THR A 666 -3.23 7.88 14.27
C THR A 666 -3.25 9.20 15.05
N ALA A 667 -2.64 10.25 14.51
CA ALA A 667 -2.60 11.60 15.07
C ALA A 667 -3.00 12.67 14.04
N ASN A 668 -3.40 13.85 14.50
CA ASN A 668 -3.86 14.92 13.62
C ASN A 668 -2.76 15.95 13.24
N GLY A 669 -1.54 15.73 13.66
CA GLY A 669 -0.40 16.63 13.41
C GLY A 669 -0.07 17.59 14.57
N THR A 670 -1.03 17.94 15.43
CA THR A 670 -0.79 18.78 16.62
C THR A 670 -0.81 17.97 17.90
N ILE A 671 -1.81 17.11 18.05
CA ILE A 671 -1.97 16.24 19.23
C ILE A 671 -2.19 14.79 18.81
N SER A 672 -1.91 13.86 19.70
CA SER A 672 -2.33 12.47 19.62
C SER A 672 -3.86 12.37 19.77
N SER A 673 -4.43 11.30 19.24
CA SER A 673 -5.86 11.03 19.34
C SER A 673 -6.09 9.63 19.95
N PRO A 674 -6.45 9.55 21.24
CA PRO A 674 -6.79 8.26 21.86
C PRO A 674 -7.88 7.50 21.10
N VAL A 675 -8.89 8.22 20.59
CA VAL A 675 -9.98 7.60 19.82
C VAL A 675 -9.44 6.94 18.54
N LEU A 676 -8.66 7.68 17.73
CA LEU A 676 -8.08 7.11 16.50
C LEU A 676 -7.11 5.96 16.80
N ARG A 677 -6.29 6.08 17.85
CA ARG A 677 -5.37 5.02 18.30
C ARG A 677 -6.14 3.79 18.77
N GLY A 678 -7.19 3.97 19.58
CA GLY A 678 -8.02 2.87 20.04
C GLY A 678 -8.78 2.17 18.91
N VAL A 679 -9.38 2.92 17.99
CA VAL A 679 -10.03 2.37 16.79
C VAL A 679 -9.01 1.60 15.94
N TRP A 680 -7.79 2.14 15.78
CA TRP A 680 -6.73 1.47 15.03
C TRP A 680 -6.34 0.13 15.67
N VAL A 681 -6.14 0.09 16.99
CA VAL A 681 -5.82 -1.15 17.72
C VAL A 681 -6.93 -2.19 17.52
N LEU A 682 -8.18 -1.82 17.75
CA LEU A 682 -9.31 -2.73 17.59
C LEU A 682 -9.43 -3.24 16.15
N LYS A 683 -9.37 -2.35 15.16
CA LYS A 683 -9.60 -2.69 13.76
C LYS A 683 -8.41 -3.39 13.11
N ARG A 684 -7.18 -2.94 13.39
CA ARG A 684 -5.97 -3.42 12.68
C ARG A 684 -5.36 -4.64 13.33
N LEU A 685 -5.27 -4.67 14.68
CA LEU A 685 -4.70 -5.81 15.40
C LEU A 685 -5.75 -6.86 15.76
N PHE A 686 -6.90 -6.45 16.30
CA PHE A 686 -7.91 -7.41 16.77
C PHE A 686 -8.98 -7.76 15.73
N GLY A 687 -8.99 -7.12 14.56
CA GLY A 687 -9.98 -7.40 13.51
C GLY A 687 -11.41 -6.95 13.86
N ILE A 688 -11.59 -6.19 14.93
CA ILE A 688 -12.89 -5.74 15.41
C ILE A 688 -13.36 -4.53 14.60
N THR A 689 -14.46 -4.67 13.86
CA THR A 689 -15.09 -3.57 13.15
C THR A 689 -16.15 -2.93 14.04
N LEU A 690 -15.98 -1.64 14.29
CA LEU A 690 -16.94 -0.85 15.03
C LEU A 690 -17.98 -0.24 14.07
N PRO A 691 -19.23 -0.06 14.49
CA PRO A 691 -20.21 0.69 13.72
C PRO A 691 -19.74 2.14 13.53
N PRO A 692 -20.15 2.82 12.44
CA PRO A 692 -19.86 4.23 12.26
C PRO A 692 -20.46 5.06 13.41
N PRO A 693 -19.80 6.18 13.77
CA PRO A 693 -20.38 7.07 14.79
C PRO A 693 -21.76 7.59 14.33
N PRO A 694 -22.65 7.89 15.28
CA PRO A 694 -23.93 8.52 14.94
C PRO A 694 -23.72 9.81 14.13
N PRO A 695 -24.62 10.15 13.20
CA PRO A 695 -24.55 11.44 12.52
C PRO A 695 -24.67 12.59 13.54
N ASN A 696 -23.94 13.67 13.29
CA ASN A 696 -23.89 14.88 14.14
C ASN A 696 -23.08 14.77 15.44
N VAL A 697 -22.16 13.84 15.55
CA VAL A 697 -21.15 13.88 16.61
C VAL A 697 -20.08 14.91 16.25
N GLY A 698 -19.95 15.98 17.05
CA GLY A 698 -18.94 17.01 16.86
C GLY A 698 -17.52 16.45 16.98
N ALA A 699 -16.60 16.93 16.15
CA ALA A 699 -15.19 16.62 16.30
C ALA A 699 -14.64 17.23 17.60
N ILE A 700 -13.71 16.53 18.25
CA ILE A 700 -12.97 17.08 19.38
C ILE A 700 -11.87 17.98 18.82
N GLU A 701 -11.97 19.28 19.08
CA GLU A 701 -10.94 20.23 18.67
C GLU A 701 -9.70 20.12 19.57
N PRO A 702 -8.48 20.11 18.98
CA PRO A 702 -7.24 20.08 19.75
C PRO A 702 -7.09 21.35 20.61
N ASP A 703 -6.82 21.19 21.89
CA ASP A 703 -6.44 22.32 22.76
C ASP A 703 -4.91 22.40 22.89
N THR A 704 -4.28 23.22 22.04
CA THR A 704 -2.84 23.45 22.07
C THR A 704 -2.41 24.50 23.11
N ARG A 705 -3.34 25.07 23.87
CA ARG A 705 -3.11 26.08 24.90
C ARG A 705 -2.89 25.49 26.30
N ASP A 706 -3.02 24.16 26.44
CA ASP A 706 -2.92 23.42 27.69
C ASP A 706 -4.01 23.75 28.72
N ALA A 707 -5.20 24.16 28.24
CA ALA A 707 -6.34 24.43 29.12
C ALA A 707 -7.04 23.15 29.61
N THR A 708 -7.08 22.10 28.74
CA THR A 708 -7.68 20.80 29.04
C THR A 708 -6.83 19.66 28.48
N THR A 709 -6.83 18.50 29.16
CA THR A 709 -6.26 17.28 28.60
C THR A 709 -7.21 16.63 27.60
N VAL A 710 -6.68 15.77 26.69
CA VAL A 710 -7.51 15.00 25.75
C VAL A 710 -8.49 14.09 26.52
N ARG A 711 -8.07 13.53 27.65
CA ARG A 711 -8.92 12.71 28.52
C ARG A 711 -10.11 13.51 29.08
N GLU A 712 -9.88 14.72 29.57
CA GLU A 712 -10.94 15.60 30.08
C GLU A 712 -11.96 15.97 28.98
N GLN A 713 -11.49 16.17 27.75
CA GLN A 713 -12.37 16.45 26.63
C GLN A 713 -13.21 15.23 26.25
N LEU A 714 -12.59 14.03 26.21
CA LEU A 714 -13.28 12.77 25.94
C LEU A 714 -14.29 12.42 27.03
N ALA A 715 -13.97 12.65 28.30
CA ALA A 715 -14.88 12.41 29.41
C ALA A 715 -16.21 13.17 29.25
N LYS A 716 -16.17 14.41 28.77
CA LYS A 716 -17.39 15.20 28.49
C LYS A 716 -18.23 14.59 27.37
N HIS A 717 -17.58 14.00 26.36
CA HIS A 717 -18.25 13.41 25.19
C HIS A 717 -18.80 12.00 25.49
N SER A 718 -18.05 11.17 26.21
CA SER A 718 -18.41 9.79 26.53
C SER A 718 -19.54 9.64 27.55
N THR A 719 -19.98 10.73 28.21
CA THR A 719 -21.15 10.74 29.16
C THR A 719 -22.48 10.45 28.47
N LEU A 720 -22.58 10.65 27.17
CA LEU A 720 -23.81 10.32 26.43
C LEU A 720 -23.98 8.79 26.35
N LYS A 721 -25.11 8.26 26.75
CA LYS A 721 -25.40 6.80 26.75
C LYS A 721 -25.21 6.15 25.38
N SER A 722 -25.45 6.87 24.29
CA SER A 722 -25.23 6.41 22.90
C SER A 722 -23.76 6.24 22.55
N CYS A 723 -22.86 6.96 23.19
CA CYS A 723 -21.41 6.98 22.91
C CYS A 723 -20.64 6.06 23.87
N ALA A 724 -21.11 5.95 25.12
CA ALA A 724 -20.41 5.23 26.20
C ALA A 724 -20.06 3.77 25.84
N GLY A 725 -20.96 3.05 25.17
CA GLY A 725 -20.75 1.64 24.83
C GLY A 725 -19.61 1.38 23.83
N CYS A 726 -19.38 2.30 22.89
CA CYS A 726 -18.26 2.22 21.97
C CYS A 726 -16.97 2.73 22.62
N HIS A 727 -17.04 3.87 23.34
CA HIS A 727 -15.89 4.47 23.99
C HIS A 727 -15.28 3.58 25.09
N ALA A 728 -16.09 2.79 25.80
CA ALA A 728 -15.58 1.78 26.75
C ALA A 728 -14.63 0.76 26.12
N LYS A 729 -14.77 0.48 24.80
CA LYS A 729 -13.87 -0.42 24.06
C LYS A 729 -12.71 0.34 23.38
N ILE A 730 -12.98 1.56 22.92
CA ILE A 730 -12.05 2.38 22.12
C ILE A 730 -11.01 3.08 23.00
N ASP A 731 -11.46 3.73 24.06
CA ASP A 731 -10.64 4.67 24.81
C ASP A 731 -9.48 4.01 25.58
N PRO A 732 -9.63 2.84 26.22
CA PRO A 732 -8.55 2.23 26.97
C PRO A 732 -7.29 1.94 26.13
N PRO A 733 -7.37 1.26 24.95
CA PRO A 733 -6.20 1.07 24.09
C PRO A 733 -5.56 2.39 23.63
N GLY A 734 -6.40 3.42 23.42
CA GLY A 734 -5.92 4.74 23.03
C GLY A 734 -5.18 5.45 24.15
N PHE A 735 -5.69 5.39 25.38
CA PHE A 735 -5.01 5.99 26.53
C PHE A 735 -3.67 5.31 26.84
N ALA A 736 -3.58 3.99 26.72
CA ALA A 736 -2.34 3.25 26.90
C ALA A 736 -1.18 3.80 26.04
N LEU A 737 -1.50 4.42 24.90
CA LEU A 737 -0.53 4.96 23.94
C LEU A 737 -0.29 6.47 24.08
N GLU A 738 -0.89 7.16 25.06
CA GLU A 738 -0.80 8.63 25.18
C GLU A 738 0.60 9.14 25.58
N ASN A 739 1.42 8.33 26.21
CA ASN A 739 2.82 8.68 26.44
C ASN A 739 3.65 8.76 25.15
N PHE A 740 3.11 8.34 24.01
CA PHE A 740 3.75 8.56 22.71
C PHE A 740 3.16 9.80 22.04
N ASP A 741 4.03 10.71 21.63
CA ASP A 741 3.61 11.92 20.92
C ASP A 741 3.23 11.66 19.45
N VAL A 742 3.00 12.72 18.69
CA VAL A 742 2.58 12.67 17.28
C VAL A 742 3.63 12.02 16.36
N ILE A 743 4.89 12.18 16.67
CA ILE A 743 6.01 11.63 15.89
C ILE A 743 6.61 10.35 16.49
N GLY A 744 5.95 9.79 17.51
CA GLY A 744 6.36 8.56 18.15
C GLY A 744 7.40 8.73 19.28
N GLY A 745 7.75 9.95 19.66
CA GLY A 745 8.61 10.23 20.80
C GLY A 745 7.90 9.92 22.12
N TRP A 746 8.65 9.45 23.15
CA TRP A 746 8.11 9.26 24.50
C TRP A 746 7.97 10.62 25.21
N ARG A 747 6.86 10.83 25.91
CA ARG A 747 6.61 12.05 26.71
C ARG A 747 5.92 11.72 28.02
N GLU A 748 6.28 12.43 29.07
CA GLU A 748 5.59 12.45 30.37
C GLU A 748 4.56 13.58 30.44
N ARG A 749 4.72 14.62 29.61
CA ARG A 749 3.87 15.81 29.56
C ARG A 749 3.55 16.16 28.10
N TYR A 750 2.39 16.74 27.88
CA TYR A 750 1.98 17.21 26.56
C TYR A 750 2.86 18.38 26.09
N ARG A 751 3.11 18.49 24.79
CA ARG A 751 3.72 19.67 24.19
C ARG A 751 2.68 20.76 23.98
N SER A 752 3.00 22.01 24.30
CA SER A 752 2.14 23.19 24.22
C SER A 752 2.87 24.36 23.58
N VAL A 753 2.13 25.26 22.90
CA VAL A 753 2.70 26.50 22.34
C VAL A 753 2.58 27.70 23.28
N LYS A 754 1.65 27.70 24.24
CA LYS A 754 1.36 28.84 25.09
C LYS A 754 1.49 28.57 26.60
N GLY A 755 0.92 27.47 27.10
CA GLY A 755 0.93 27.12 28.52
C GLY A 755 2.11 26.21 28.90
N GLY A 756 2.46 26.16 30.17
CA GLY A 756 3.47 25.24 30.72
C GLY A 756 4.89 25.76 30.79
N ASP A 757 5.83 24.89 31.18
CA ASP A 757 7.22 25.19 31.41
C ASP A 757 8.05 25.11 30.13
N PRO A 758 9.00 26.04 29.90
CA PRO A 758 9.89 25.93 28.74
C PRO A 758 10.76 24.69 28.85
N GLU A 759 10.77 23.86 27.81
CA GLU A 759 11.76 22.77 27.71
C GLU A 759 12.66 22.98 26.50
N PRO A 760 13.95 23.12 26.72
CA PRO A 760 14.96 23.13 25.69
C PRO A 760 15.26 21.68 25.30
N LYS A 761 14.80 21.22 24.19
CA LYS A 761 15.26 19.96 23.60
C LYS A 761 16.59 20.18 22.89
N LYS A 762 17.54 19.26 23.08
CA LYS A 762 18.78 19.22 22.33
C LYS A 762 18.62 18.24 21.17
N LEU A 763 18.80 18.70 19.95
CA LEU A 763 19.02 17.84 18.80
C LEU A 763 20.49 17.91 18.43
N LEU A 764 21.17 16.79 18.27
CA LEU A 764 22.58 16.71 17.95
C LEU A 764 23.50 17.53 18.92
N GLY A 765 23.08 17.69 20.17
CA GLY A 765 23.86 18.40 21.19
C GLY A 765 23.58 19.88 21.39
N GLN A 766 22.70 20.49 20.57
CA GLN A 766 22.36 21.92 20.66
C GLN A 766 20.89 22.15 21.05
N LYS A 767 20.59 23.36 21.60
CA LYS A 767 19.23 23.76 21.94
C LYS A 767 18.42 24.06 20.68
N ILE A 768 17.43 23.22 20.39
CA ILE A 768 16.32 23.61 19.50
C ILE A 768 15.12 23.79 20.39
N TRP A 769 14.34 24.82 20.17
CA TRP A 769 13.20 25.08 20.99
C TRP A 769 11.97 25.07 20.09
N GLN A 770 10.75 25.23 20.51
CA GLN A 770 10.19 26.10 21.50
C GLN A 770 8.78 25.74 21.87
N TYR A 771 8.52 24.47 22.03
CA TYR A 771 7.32 24.12 22.74
C TYR A 771 7.57 24.20 24.25
N LYS A 772 6.48 24.35 24.98
CA LYS A 772 6.45 24.24 26.43
C LYS A 772 5.95 22.87 26.83
N LEU A 773 6.34 22.44 28.03
CA LEU A 773 5.76 21.24 28.64
C LEU A 773 4.49 21.61 29.39
N GLY A 774 3.38 21.18 28.86
CA GLY A 774 2.05 21.36 29.42
C GLY A 774 1.75 20.36 30.54
N ARG A 775 0.51 19.91 30.63
CA ARG A 775 0.04 18.97 31.66
C ARG A 775 0.66 17.58 31.52
N ALA A 776 0.68 16.86 32.65
CA ALA A 776 1.11 15.47 32.70
C ALA A 776 0.17 14.57 31.84
N VAL A 777 0.77 13.55 31.24
CA VAL A 777 0.02 12.52 30.53
C VAL A 777 -0.55 11.52 31.54
N ASP A 778 -1.82 11.16 31.37
CA ASP A 778 -2.47 10.07 32.06
C ASP A 778 -2.75 8.92 31.08
N ALA A 779 -1.91 7.90 31.14
CA ALA A 779 -2.00 6.70 30.28
C ALA A 779 -2.72 5.51 30.96
N THR A 780 -3.29 5.71 32.15
CA THR A 780 -4.02 4.66 32.87
C THR A 780 -5.31 4.28 32.13
N GLY A 781 -5.78 3.06 32.32
CA GLY A 781 -7.04 2.62 31.74
C GLY A 781 -7.58 1.35 32.35
N GLU A 782 -8.81 1.02 31.95
CA GLU A 782 -9.49 -0.21 32.35
C GLU A 782 -10.14 -0.85 31.12
N LEU A 783 -9.83 -2.11 30.90
CA LEU A 783 -10.44 -2.90 29.82
C LEU A 783 -11.91 -3.19 30.10
N PRO A 784 -12.73 -3.52 29.08
CA PRO A 784 -14.14 -3.85 29.25
C PRO A 784 -14.42 -5.01 30.24
N ASP A 785 -13.44 -5.85 30.51
CA ASP A 785 -13.49 -6.97 31.45
C ASP A 785 -13.10 -6.59 32.89
N GLY A 786 -12.81 -5.31 33.13
CA GLY A 786 -12.47 -4.76 34.46
C GLY A 786 -10.97 -4.81 34.82
N ARG A 787 -10.11 -5.37 33.95
CA ARG A 787 -8.66 -5.37 34.18
C ARG A 787 -8.06 -4.00 33.94
N LYS A 788 -7.24 -3.53 34.89
CA LYS A 788 -6.63 -2.21 34.86
C LYS A 788 -5.17 -2.27 34.40
N PHE A 789 -4.68 -1.16 33.88
CA PHE A 789 -3.28 -0.95 33.52
C PHE A 789 -2.87 0.48 33.83
N ALA A 790 -1.60 0.65 34.20
CA ALA A 790 -1.01 1.96 34.50
C ALA A 790 -0.36 2.59 33.27
N ASP A 791 0.15 1.80 32.34
CA ASP A 791 0.86 2.29 31.15
C ASP A 791 0.82 1.26 30.00
N VAL A 792 1.52 1.57 28.92
CA VAL A 792 1.61 0.70 27.74
C VAL A 792 2.25 -0.66 28.02
N ARG A 793 3.13 -0.77 29.00
CA ARG A 793 3.79 -2.06 29.35
C ARG A 793 2.78 -3.03 29.93
N GLU A 794 1.97 -2.57 30.89
CA GLU A 794 0.91 -3.38 31.48
C GLU A 794 -0.19 -3.66 30.46
N PHE A 795 -0.57 -2.67 29.65
CA PHE A 795 -1.53 -2.86 28.55
C PHE A 795 -1.06 -3.96 27.59
N LYS A 796 0.20 -3.93 27.12
CA LYS A 796 0.76 -4.98 26.24
C LYS A 796 0.71 -6.36 26.88
N LYS A 797 0.97 -6.48 28.21
CA LYS A 797 0.86 -7.76 28.91
C LYS A 797 -0.57 -8.30 28.89
N LEU A 798 -1.57 -7.44 29.12
CA LEU A 798 -2.98 -7.84 29.11
C LEU A 798 -3.44 -8.31 27.73
N ILE A 799 -3.06 -7.59 26.67
CA ILE A 799 -3.47 -7.95 25.30
C ILE A 799 -2.65 -9.11 24.71
N MET A 800 -1.48 -9.44 25.27
CA MET A 800 -0.71 -10.61 24.88
C MET A 800 -1.48 -11.91 25.14
N GLU A 801 -2.35 -11.94 26.13
CA GLU A 801 -3.25 -13.08 26.39
C GLU A 801 -4.25 -13.33 25.25
N GLN A 802 -4.46 -12.30 24.39
CA GLN A 802 -5.36 -12.35 23.23
C GLN A 802 -4.59 -12.55 21.91
N GLN A 803 -3.36 -13.10 21.96
CA GLN A 803 -2.52 -13.29 20.75
C GLN A 803 -3.20 -14.14 19.66
N ASP A 804 -4.07 -15.08 20.05
CA ASP A 804 -4.84 -15.90 19.12
C ASP A 804 -5.78 -15.04 18.27
N GLN A 805 -6.46 -14.06 18.88
CA GLN A 805 -7.35 -13.15 18.18
C GLN A 805 -6.56 -12.26 17.20
N VAL A 806 -5.35 -11.85 17.56
CA VAL A 806 -4.45 -11.13 16.65
C VAL A 806 -4.05 -12.02 15.48
N ALA A 807 -3.74 -13.29 15.73
CA ALA A 807 -3.45 -14.24 14.67
C ALA A 807 -4.66 -14.46 13.73
N GLU A 808 -5.87 -14.62 14.26
CA GLU A 808 -7.12 -14.71 13.49
C GLU A 808 -7.32 -13.47 12.62
N ALA A 809 -7.11 -12.30 13.18
CA ALA A 809 -7.22 -11.04 12.44
C ALA A 809 -6.21 -10.97 11.29
N ILE A 810 -4.95 -11.36 11.51
CA ILE A 810 -3.91 -11.39 10.47
C ILE A 810 -4.27 -12.40 9.38
N ILE A 811 -4.72 -13.61 9.73
CA ILE A 811 -5.17 -14.63 8.77
C ILE A 811 -6.31 -14.08 7.91
N GLY A 812 -7.33 -13.45 8.53
CA GLY A 812 -8.44 -12.83 7.82
C GLY A 812 -7.99 -11.70 6.88
N LYS A 813 -7.01 -10.88 7.29
CA LYS A 813 -6.43 -9.81 6.44
C LYS A 813 -5.66 -10.39 5.25
N LEU A 814 -4.89 -11.44 5.45
CA LEU A 814 -4.16 -12.13 4.38
C LEU A 814 -5.11 -12.78 3.37
N LEU A 815 -6.19 -13.43 3.86
CA LEU A 815 -7.24 -13.99 3.00
C LEU A 815 -7.93 -12.89 2.19
N THR A 816 -8.36 -11.80 2.82
CA THR A 816 -9.01 -10.67 2.15
C THR A 816 -8.11 -10.07 1.06
N TYR A 817 -6.85 -9.82 1.39
CA TYR A 817 -5.86 -9.24 0.45
C TYR A 817 -5.58 -10.19 -0.71
N GLY A 818 -5.38 -11.50 -0.44
CA GLY A 818 -5.01 -12.49 -1.45
C GLY A 818 -6.16 -12.93 -2.36
N THR A 819 -7.39 -13.02 -1.82
CA THR A 819 -8.57 -13.41 -2.61
C THR A 819 -9.25 -12.24 -3.32
N GLY A 820 -9.01 -11.00 -2.87
CA GLY A 820 -9.71 -9.83 -3.37
C GLY A 820 -11.20 -9.77 -2.99
N ALA A 821 -11.58 -10.49 -1.94
CA ALA A 821 -12.93 -10.56 -1.40
C ALA A 821 -12.94 -10.27 0.10
N GLY A 822 -13.98 -9.59 0.58
CA GLY A 822 -14.21 -9.46 2.02
C GLY A 822 -14.41 -10.83 2.68
N MET A 823 -14.11 -10.93 3.98
CA MET A 823 -14.35 -12.14 4.76
C MET A 823 -15.83 -12.47 4.80
N GLN A 824 -16.17 -13.69 4.44
CA GLN A 824 -17.54 -14.23 4.46
C GLN A 824 -17.72 -15.18 5.64
N PHE A 825 -18.96 -15.58 5.89
CA PHE A 825 -19.26 -16.42 7.07
C PHE A 825 -18.53 -17.77 7.02
N ALA A 826 -18.50 -18.43 5.87
CA ALA A 826 -17.83 -19.72 5.70
C ALA A 826 -16.31 -19.66 5.88
N ASP A 827 -15.68 -18.49 5.70
CA ASP A 827 -14.23 -18.33 5.85
C ASP A 827 -13.75 -18.49 7.28
N ARG A 828 -14.65 -18.40 8.26
CA ARG A 828 -14.33 -18.57 9.69
C ARG A 828 -13.74 -19.95 9.98
N TRP A 829 -14.23 -20.99 9.33
CA TRP A 829 -13.68 -22.35 9.44
C TRP A 829 -12.28 -22.46 8.82
N VAL A 830 -12.06 -21.75 7.72
CA VAL A 830 -10.73 -21.65 7.10
C VAL A 830 -9.75 -20.95 8.06
N VAL A 831 -10.18 -19.84 8.68
CA VAL A 831 -9.37 -19.12 9.69
C VAL A 831 -9.05 -20.03 10.89
N GLU A 832 -10.03 -20.75 11.41
CA GLU A 832 -9.85 -21.67 12.53
C GLU A 832 -8.87 -22.82 12.19
N ASP A 833 -8.95 -23.39 10.97
CA ASP A 833 -8.02 -24.44 10.50
C ASP A 833 -6.60 -23.92 10.37
N VAL A 834 -6.42 -22.76 9.72
CA VAL A 834 -5.11 -22.10 9.57
C VAL A 834 -4.53 -21.74 10.94
N LEU A 835 -5.34 -21.19 11.84
CA LEU A 835 -4.92 -20.86 13.21
C LEU A 835 -4.44 -22.12 13.98
N LYS A 836 -5.20 -23.21 13.91
CA LYS A 836 -4.84 -24.49 14.54
C LYS A 836 -3.49 -24.98 14.06
N LYS A 837 -3.23 -24.95 12.76
CA LYS A 837 -1.97 -25.35 12.15
C LYS A 837 -0.81 -24.42 12.55
N ALA A 838 -1.08 -23.10 12.56
CA ALA A 838 -0.09 -22.09 12.94
C ALA A 838 0.29 -22.20 14.42
N LYS A 839 -0.66 -22.49 15.31
CA LYS A 839 -0.39 -22.73 16.76
C LYS A 839 0.60 -23.88 16.99
N ALA A 840 0.50 -24.94 16.21
CA ALA A 840 1.45 -26.05 16.26
C ALA A 840 2.89 -25.66 15.90
N GLN A 841 3.08 -24.48 15.29
CA GLN A 841 4.36 -23.92 14.87
C GLN A 841 4.56 -22.49 15.45
N ASN A 842 4.18 -22.32 16.71
CA ASN A 842 4.37 -21.07 17.47
C ASN A 842 3.81 -19.79 16.81
N LEU A 843 2.70 -19.90 16.08
CA LEU A 843 2.07 -18.78 15.38
C LEU A 843 3.04 -18.00 14.45
N GLY A 844 3.99 -18.69 13.83
CA GLY A 844 4.97 -18.07 12.93
C GLY A 844 4.31 -17.42 11.72
N LEU A 845 4.66 -16.16 11.42
CA LEU A 845 4.03 -15.40 10.33
C LEU A 845 4.22 -16.06 8.96
N ARG A 846 5.41 -16.59 8.68
CA ARG A 846 5.69 -17.29 7.42
C ARG A 846 4.87 -18.58 7.31
N THR A 847 4.71 -19.31 8.41
CA THR A 847 3.80 -20.46 8.50
C THR A 847 2.37 -20.05 8.18
N ILE A 848 1.87 -18.95 8.77
CA ILE A 848 0.52 -18.43 8.48
C ILE A 848 0.36 -18.14 7.00
N VAL A 849 1.32 -17.47 6.35
CA VAL A 849 1.27 -17.19 4.91
C VAL A 849 1.18 -18.50 4.10
N HIS A 850 1.99 -19.51 4.44
CA HIS A 850 1.94 -20.82 3.78
C HIS A 850 0.59 -21.52 3.95
N GLU A 851 0.01 -21.51 5.14
CA GLU A 851 -1.28 -22.17 5.40
C GLU A 851 -2.44 -21.41 4.75
N VAL A 852 -2.37 -20.08 4.69
CA VAL A 852 -3.32 -19.24 3.93
C VAL A 852 -3.31 -19.61 2.45
N VAL A 853 -2.13 -19.67 1.83
CA VAL A 853 -1.99 -20.00 0.39
C VAL A 853 -2.49 -21.41 0.08
N GLN A 854 -2.36 -22.36 1.02
CA GLN A 854 -2.83 -23.75 0.86
C GLN A 854 -4.30 -23.93 1.25
N SER A 855 -4.97 -22.90 1.76
CA SER A 855 -6.36 -22.99 2.18
C SER A 855 -7.33 -23.12 1.00
N SER A 856 -8.50 -23.71 1.27
CA SER A 856 -9.57 -23.81 0.27
C SER A 856 -10.04 -22.43 -0.20
N ALA A 857 -10.11 -21.45 0.69
CA ALA A 857 -10.49 -20.08 0.36
C ALA A 857 -9.52 -19.41 -0.61
N PHE A 858 -8.21 -19.63 -0.47
CA PHE A 858 -7.22 -19.09 -1.41
C PHE A 858 -7.24 -19.82 -2.77
N GLY A 859 -7.54 -21.12 -2.77
CA GLY A 859 -7.59 -21.96 -3.97
C GLY A 859 -8.93 -21.98 -4.71
N SER A 860 -9.89 -21.14 -4.33
CA SER A 860 -11.21 -21.03 -4.98
C SER A 860 -11.64 -19.58 -5.16
N LYS A 861 -12.54 -19.38 -6.15
CA LYS A 861 -13.22 -18.11 -6.38
C LYS A 861 -14.54 -18.05 -5.63
#